data_bb74b684925824c0a81d1d95842d5ceb
#
_entry.id   bb74b684925824c0a81d1d95842d5ceb
#
_cell.length_a   1.000
_cell.length_b   1.000
_cell.length_c   1.000
_cell.angle_alpha   90.00
_cell.angle_beta   90.00
_cell.angle_gamma   90.00
#
_symmetry.space_group_name_H-M   'P 1'
#
loop_
_entity.id
_entity.type
_entity.pdbx_description
1 polymer ?
#
loop_
_entity_poly.entity_id
_entity_poly.type
_entity_poly.pdbx_seq_one_letter_code
_entity_poly.pdbx_strand_id
1 'polypeptide(L)'
;YPLRRQRQMCIRDRGNIARHNSPEDEVHKDFPYITSTYPRFTEGARYYMQWAGVPDSVYSPTAGKGDYRDDYVNRGMWVNYMSGGSSVNPDEKGLNIPIDLSMAFHSDAGTYKDNHIVGTLGIYSTKEYDGKFYNGSSRFLSHDLCELIQSNIVNDIRRIYNPDWTRRGKWNKPYFEAWTPKVPAMLLELLSHQNFADMRYGLDPRFRFTVSRAVYKGMLQFVSSQYETEYVVQPLPVTHFAINFTSPGSNEIELSWRATEDSIEPTATPDAYIVYMQKGNADFDNGTKVKGTSWRTTIPVDTVCNFKITAINRGGESFPSEILSAARTSSSLSKSDPITKTSKRKKNKSVQVSNNTKDDNVLLIVNGFTRVSAPADFVAPAPADTLLAGFLDDEDHGVPYIQDFSYIGSMKDFNRGEPWHDDDSGGFGDSYGDYETKIIAGNTFNYPSIHGEAALKAGISYVSCGSDAVEDSIVDMKIYKSVDLILGKQRQTKMGNGGYYPISFKTFTPRMQSAIKNYTENGGNIFVSGSFIASDLWCNPIIESTAEDCEFAQNVLHYKWRNSRAARTGNVNGVASTIGTFNGNYTYNNTLNDSCYVVESPDGIEPADNDAGTIMRYTENNLSAAVAWQGKYRTVALGFPFETINNTEARNNLMKQILNFFKMTK
;
A
#
# COMPACT_ATOMS: atom_id res chain seq x y z
N TYR A 1 -13.64 -6.87 -25.54
CA TYR A 1 -14.55 -6.50 -24.50
C TYR A 1 -13.94 -5.71 -23.32
N PRO A 2 -12.66 -5.78 -22.99
CA PRO A 2 -12.03 -4.81 -22.10
C PRO A 2 -12.24 -3.36 -22.56
N LEU A 3 -12.41 -3.18 -23.85
CA LEU A 3 -12.69 -1.91 -24.51
C LEU A 3 -14.09 -1.34 -24.23
N ARG A 4 -15.05 -2.13 -23.68
CA ARG A 4 -16.38 -1.61 -23.37
C ARG A 4 -16.36 -0.56 -22.27
N ARG A 5 -15.56 -0.75 -21.22
CA ARG A 5 -15.45 0.24 -20.14
C ARG A 5 -14.81 1.54 -20.62
N GLN A 6 -13.77 1.45 -21.44
CA GLN A 6 -13.21 2.63 -22.12
C GLN A 6 -14.21 3.26 -23.09
N ARG A 7 -14.99 2.42 -23.79
CA ARG A 7 -16.09 2.90 -24.64
C ARG A 7 -17.12 3.68 -23.83
N GLN A 8 -17.49 3.22 -22.62
CA GLN A 8 -18.39 3.95 -21.72
C GLN A 8 -17.81 5.25 -21.23
N MET A 9 -16.53 5.26 -20.82
CA MET A 9 -15.85 6.48 -20.42
C MET A 9 -15.84 7.51 -21.54
N CYS A 10 -15.55 7.09 -22.76
CA CYS A 10 -15.62 7.96 -23.94
C CYS A 10 -17.05 8.41 -24.28
N ILE A 11 -18.05 7.60 -23.99
CA ILE A 11 -19.47 7.87 -24.30
C ILE A 11 -20.09 8.75 -23.25
N ARG A 12 -19.83 8.54 -21.97
CA ARG A 12 -20.35 9.35 -20.86
C ARG A 12 -20.02 10.83 -21.02
N ASP A 13 -18.85 11.12 -21.50
CA ASP A 13 -18.38 12.51 -21.64
C ASP A 13 -19.01 13.28 -22.83
N ARG A 14 -19.68 12.60 -23.76
CA ARG A 14 -20.11 13.24 -24.99
C ARG A 14 -21.54 13.42 -25.23
N GLY A 15 -22.37 12.86 -24.41
CA GLY A 15 -23.78 12.86 -24.73
C GLY A 15 -24.02 12.42 -26.21
N ASN A 16 -23.57 11.20 -26.58
CA ASN A 16 -24.09 10.47 -27.73
C ASN A 16 -23.45 10.56 -29.10
N ILE A 17 -22.41 11.32 -29.36
CA ILE A 17 -21.88 11.41 -30.75
C ILE A 17 -21.28 10.08 -31.23
N ALA A 18 -20.72 9.29 -30.34
CA ALA A 18 -20.08 8.02 -30.71
C ALA A 18 -21.06 6.87 -30.98
N ARG A 19 -22.28 6.98 -30.56
CA ARG A 19 -23.24 5.86 -30.56
C ARG A 19 -24.00 5.69 -31.84
N HIS A 20 -24.26 6.76 -32.55
CA HIS A 20 -25.12 6.73 -33.70
C HIS A 20 -24.59 5.94 -34.89
N ASN A 21 -23.41 5.32 -34.79
CA ASN A 21 -22.75 4.64 -35.89
C ASN A 21 -22.42 3.16 -35.64
N SER A 22 -22.87 2.55 -34.54
CA SER A 22 -22.66 1.14 -34.24
C SER A 22 -23.97 0.35 -34.20
N PRO A 23 -24.08 -0.80 -34.87
CA PRO A 23 -25.27 -1.68 -34.77
C PRO A 23 -25.54 -2.16 -33.33
N GLU A 24 -24.55 -2.13 -32.45
CA GLU A 24 -24.67 -2.49 -31.04
C GLU A 24 -25.43 -1.45 -30.23
N ASP A 25 -25.56 -0.23 -30.73
CA ASP A 25 -26.23 0.87 -30.02
C ASP A 25 -27.77 0.75 -29.94
N GLU A 26 -28.34 -0.22 -30.67
CA GLU A 26 -29.77 -0.48 -30.56
C GLU A 26 -30.21 -1.17 -29.26
N VAL A 27 -29.26 -1.83 -28.60
CA VAL A 27 -29.51 -2.60 -27.36
C VAL A 27 -29.65 -1.72 -26.13
N HIS A 28 -29.17 -0.47 -26.18
CA HIS A 28 -29.06 0.42 -25.02
C HIS A 28 -29.99 1.65 -25.06
N LYS A 29 -31.02 1.62 -25.91
CA LYS A 29 -31.95 2.76 -26.10
C LYS A 29 -32.65 3.22 -24.83
N ASP A 30 -32.74 2.39 -23.79
CA ASP A 30 -33.54 2.63 -22.60
C ASP A 30 -32.74 3.05 -21.36
N PHE A 31 -31.40 3.15 -21.44
CA PHE A 31 -30.60 3.58 -20.30
C PHE A 31 -30.31 5.08 -20.32
N PRO A 32 -30.61 5.83 -19.25
CA PRO A 32 -30.24 7.22 -19.17
C PRO A 32 -28.71 7.36 -19.12
N TYR A 33 -28.16 8.07 -20.09
CA TYR A 33 -26.74 8.37 -20.13
C TYR A 33 -26.41 9.48 -19.16
N ILE A 34 -25.63 9.16 -18.15
CA ILE A 34 -25.06 10.12 -17.23
C ILE A 34 -23.67 10.45 -17.74
N THR A 35 -23.38 11.73 -18.00
CA THR A 35 -22.02 12.19 -18.27
C THR A 35 -21.19 12.09 -16.99
N SER A 36 -19.94 11.66 -17.10
CA SER A 36 -19.01 11.55 -15.96
C SER A 36 -18.73 12.90 -15.29
N THR A 37 -18.94 14.00 -16.00
CA THR A 37 -18.55 15.38 -15.61
C THR A 37 -17.04 15.62 -15.55
N TYR A 38 -16.22 14.61 -15.79
CA TYR A 38 -14.77 14.76 -15.87
C TYR A 38 -14.29 15.28 -17.25
N PRO A 39 -13.12 15.91 -17.31
CA PRO A 39 -12.53 16.30 -18.59
C PRO A 39 -12.27 15.09 -19.49
N ARG A 40 -12.59 15.18 -20.76
CA ARG A 40 -12.46 14.08 -21.74
C ARG A 40 -11.07 13.47 -21.80
N PHE A 41 -10.04 14.26 -21.60
CA PHE A 41 -8.65 13.78 -21.66
C PHE A 41 -8.30 12.84 -20.51
N THR A 42 -9.09 12.79 -19.45
CA THR A 42 -8.91 11.83 -18.34
C THR A 42 -9.56 10.47 -18.60
N GLU A 43 -10.41 10.36 -19.61
CA GLU A 43 -11.28 9.22 -19.81
C GLU A 43 -11.02 8.42 -21.11
N GLY A 44 -10.33 8.98 -22.09
CA GLY A 44 -10.06 8.29 -23.35
C GLY A 44 -8.72 8.64 -23.97
N ALA A 45 -8.04 7.65 -24.54
CA ALA A 45 -6.73 7.81 -25.16
C ALA A 45 -6.75 8.84 -26.29
N ARG A 46 -7.79 8.82 -27.11
CA ARG A 46 -7.99 9.80 -28.19
C ARG A 46 -7.99 11.24 -27.68
N TYR A 47 -8.70 11.50 -26.60
CA TYR A 47 -8.83 12.85 -26.04
C TYR A 47 -7.60 13.28 -25.27
N TYR A 48 -6.92 12.34 -24.60
CA TYR A 48 -5.62 12.62 -24.01
C TYR A 48 -4.60 13.06 -25.07
N MET A 49 -4.51 12.34 -26.19
CA MET A 49 -3.61 12.70 -27.27
C MET A 49 -3.96 14.05 -27.89
N GLN A 50 -5.24 14.34 -28.10
CA GLN A 50 -5.70 15.65 -28.56
C GLN A 50 -5.29 16.77 -27.59
N TRP A 51 -5.52 16.56 -26.29
CA TRP A 51 -5.12 17.51 -25.25
C TRP A 51 -3.60 17.69 -25.18
N ALA A 52 -2.84 16.61 -25.34
CA ALA A 52 -1.38 16.64 -25.34
C ALA A 52 -0.77 17.23 -26.62
N GLY A 53 -1.57 17.64 -27.59
CA GLY A 53 -1.09 18.27 -28.83
C GLY A 53 -0.54 17.31 -29.90
N VAL A 54 -0.90 16.04 -29.82
CA VAL A 54 -0.57 15.03 -30.83
C VAL A 54 -1.35 15.37 -32.11
N PRO A 55 -0.79 15.17 -33.34
CA PRO A 55 -1.50 15.45 -34.58
C PRO A 55 -2.81 14.69 -34.74
N ASP A 56 -3.81 15.31 -35.39
CA ASP A 56 -5.13 14.72 -35.61
C ASP A 56 -5.08 13.42 -36.43
N SER A 57 -4.15 13.29 -37.35
CA SER A 57 -3.91 12.06 -38.09
C SER A 57 -3.52 10.86 -37.21
N VAL A 58 -3.02 11.10 -36.01
CA VAL A 58 -2.67 10.08 -35.04
C VAL A 58 -3.86 9.75 -34.13
N TYR A 59 -4.48 10.76 -33.52
CA TYR A 59 -5.55 10.52 -32.53
C TYR A 59 -6.94 10.34 -33.16
N SER A 60 -7.14 10.70 -34.42
CA SER A 60 -8.44 10.60 -35.10
C SER A 60 -8.30 10.02 -36.52
N PRO A 61 -7.76 8.80 -36.66
CA PRO A 61 -7.49 8.21 -37.99
C PRO A 61 -8.73 8.04 -38.87
N THR A 62 -9.93 8.02 -38.32
CA THR A 62 -11.19 8.00 -39.09
C THR A 62 -11.75 9.41 -39.35
N ALA A 63 -11.02 10.48 -39.01
CA ALA A 63 -11.47 11.85 -39.09
C ALA A 63 -12.80 12.12 -38.34
N GLY A 64 -12.95 11.48 -37.16
CA GLY A 64 -14.11 11.62 -36.29
C GLY A 64 -15.35 10.81 -36.69
N LYS A 65 -15.23 9.95 -37.70
CA LYS A 65 -16.36 9.11 -38.15
C LYS A 65 -16.62 7.91 -37.25
N GLY A 66 -15.65 7.50 -36.46
CA GLY A 66 -15.76 6.36 -35.53
C GLY A 66 -14.96 6.61 -34.27
N ASP A 67 -15.59 7.17 -33.27
CA ASP A 67 -14.92 7.58 -32.03
C ASP A 67 -14.27 6.43 -31.31
N TYR A 68 -15.00 5.35 -31.11
CA TYR A 68 -14.51 4.13 -30.52
C TYR A 68 -13.34 3.53 -31.30
N ARG A 69 -13.46 3.51 -32.65
CA ARG A 69 -12.38 3.03 -33.52
C ARG A 69 -11.15 3.91 -33.40
N ASP A 70 -11.33 5.22 -33.43
CA ASP A 70 -10.24 6.17 -33.25
C ASP A 70 -9.51 5.91 -31.91
N ASP A 71 -10.25 5.65 -30.83
CA ASP A 71 -9.69 5.45 -29.50
C ASP A 71 -8.83 4.18 -29.36
N TYR A 72 -9.21 3.06 -29.95
CA TYR A 72 -8.40 1.83 -29.82
C TYR A 72 -7.29 1.73 -30.87
N VAL A 73 -7.47 2.34 -32.06
CA VAL A 73 -6.46 2.34 -33.14
C VAL A 73 -5.30 3.28 -32.82
N ASN A 74 -5.62 4.45 -32.29
CA ASN A 74 -4.63 5.50 -32.06
C ASN A 74 -3.52 5.12 -31.09
N ARG A 75 -3.74 4.16 -30.21
CA ARG A 75 -2.75 3.72 -29.20
C ARG A 75 -1.49 3.16 -29.86
N GLY A 76 -1.66 2.27 -30.86
CA GLY A 76 -0.54 1.77 -31.65
C GLY A 76 0.07 2.84 -32.60
N MET A 77 -0.76 3.73 -33.14
CA MET A 77 -0.30 4.85 -33.96
C MET A 77 0.52 5.86 -33.15
N TRP A 78 0.19 6.06 -31.89
CA TRP A 78 0.95 6.90 -30.98
C TRP A 78 2.38 6.39 -30.79
N VAL A 79 2.57 5.08 -30.63
CA VAL A 79 3.91 4.45 -30.56
C VAL A 79 4.70 4.77 -31.83
N ASN A 80 4.07 4.66 -33.01
CA ASN A 80 4.72 4.97 -34.27
C ASN A 80 5.05 6.45 -34.40
N TYR A 81 4.16 7.36 -33.97
CA TYR A 81 4.42 8.78 -33.96
C TYR A 81 5.57 9.16 -33.02
N MET A 82 5.62 8.59 -31.81
CA MET A 82 6.75 8.82 -30.90
C MET A 82 8.07 8.34 -31.50
N SER A 83 8.08 7.16 -32.14
CA SER A 83 9.28 6.58 -32.73
C SER A 83 9.63 7.09 -34.11
N GLY A 84 8.72 7.76 -34.80
CA GLY A 84 8.90 8.25 -36.19
C GLY A 84 10.10 9.17 -36.32
N GLY A 85 10.92 8.94 -37.35
CA GLY A 85 12.20 9.63 -37.60
C GLY A 85 13.39 9.02 -36.85
N SER A 86 13.17 8.14 -35.87
CA SER A 86 14.25 7.46 -35.14
C SER A 86 14.82 6.27 -35.92
N SER A 87 15.90 5.67 -35.39
CA SER A 87 16.55 4.50 -35.99
C SER A 87 15.65 3.27 -36.11
N VAL A 88 14.61 3.16 -35.28
CA VAL A 88 13.66 2.02 -35.30
C VAL A 88 12.47 2.24 -36.24
N ASN A 89 12.16 3.51 -36.62
CA ASN A 89 11.05 3.86 -37.50
C ASN A 89 11.41 5.12 -38.35
N PRO A 90 12.43 5.07 -39.20
CA PRO A 90 12.95 6.28 -39.88
C PRO A 90 12.06 6.83 -41.00
N ASP A 91 11.19 6.00 -41.57
CA ASP A 91 10.36 6.38 -42.72
C ASP A 91 9.11 7.17 -42.33
N GLU A 92 8.74 7.19 -41.05
CA GLU A 92 7.60 7.96 -40.55
C GLU A 92 8.05 9.29 -39.94
N LYS A 93 7.19 10.28 -40.02
CA LYS A 93 7.41 11.55 -39.31
C LYS A 93 6.94 11.40 -37.85
N GLY A 94 7.76 11.84 -36.90
CA GLY A 94 7.42 11.77 -35.50
C GLY A 94 8.38 12.53 -34.59
N LEU A 95 8.46 12.08 -33.37
CA LEU A 95 9.23 12.73 -32.28
C LEU A 95 10.69 12.27 -32.19
N ASN A 96 11.12 11.34 -33.03
CA ASN A 96 12.47 10.79 -33.05
C ASN A 96 12.90 10.13 -31.75
N ILE A 97 11.98 9.45 -31.05
CA ILE A 97 12.27 8.74 -29.81
C ILE A 97 12.53 7.26 -30.13
N PRO A 98 13.74 6.71 -29.90
CA PRO A 98 14.05 5.32 -30.17
C PRO A 98 13.39 4.42 -29.10
N ILE A 99 12.23 3.84 -29.44
CA ILE A 99 11.44 2.96 -28.57
C ILE A 99 11.85 1.51 -28.82
N ASP A 100 12.19 0.75 -27.78
CA ASP A 100 12.62 -0.65 -27.89
C ASP A 100 11.46 -1.63 -27.98
N LEU A 101 10.36 -1.35 -27.28
CA LEU A 101 9.19 -2.21 -27.20
C LEU A 101 7.91 -1.42 -26.87
N SER A 102 6.77 -2.06 -27.09
CA SER A 102 5.46 -1.56 -26.68
C SER A 102 4.66 -2.66 -25.96
N MET A 103 4.00 -2.29 -24.88
CA MET A 103 3.05 -3.18 -24.21
C MET A 103 1.74 -2.46 -23.93
N ALA A 104 0.63 -3.06 -24.33
CA ALA A 104 -0.70 -2.67 -23.93
C ALA A 104 -1.13 -3.51 -22.71
N PHE A 105 -1.51 -2.83 -21.63
CA PHE A 105 -1.95 -3.50 -20.40
C PHE A 105 -3.47 -3.45 -20.29
N HIS A 106 -4.10 -4.62 -20.29
CA HIS A 106 -5.55 -4.80 -20.25
C HIS A 106 -5.96 -5.79 -19.16
N SER A 107 -7.24 -5.75 -18.82
CA SER A 107 -7.97 -6.80 -18.14
C SER A 107 -9.08 -7.30 -19.06
N ASP A 108 -9.25 -8.61 -19.12
CA ASP A 108 -10.25 -9.28 -19.95
C ASP A 108 -11.64 -9.24 -19.30
N ALA A 109 -12.65 -9.56 -20.09
CA ALA A 109 -14.00 -9.86 -19.64
C ALA A 109 -14.26 -11.37 -19.76
N GLY A 110 -14.91 -11.95 -18.80
CA GLY A 110 -15.29 -13.34 -18.83
C GLY A 110 -15.39 -13.93 -17.42
N THR A 111 -16.25 -14.91 -17.29
CA THR A 111 -16.54 -15.53 -15.99
C THR A 111 -16.54 -17.04 -16.11
N TYR A 112 -16.17 -17.72 -15.02
CA TYR A 112 -16.40 -19.15 -14.88
C TYR A 112 -17.52 -19.42 -13.87
N LYS A 113 -18.35 -20.45 -14.16
CA LYS A 113 -19.49 -20.83 -13.29
C LYS A 113 -19.08 -21.36 -11.93
N ASP A 114 -17.86 -21.84 -11.80
CA ASP A 114 -17.33 -22.58 -10.65
C ASP A 114 -16.23 -21.83 -9.88
N ASN A 115 -16.15 -20.52 -10.07
CA ASN A 115 -15.17 -19.65 -9.39
C ASN A 115 -13.69 -19.98 -9.72
N HIS A 116 -13.41 -20.60 -10.88
CA HIS A 116 -12.05 -20.75 -11.38
C HIS A 116 -11.44 -19.43 -11.82
N ILE A 117 -10.13 -19.37 -11.78
CA ILE A 117 -9.35 -18.24 -12.29
C ILE A 117 -9.41 -18.21 -13.83
N VAL A 118 -9.80 -17.09 -14.41
CA VAL A 118 -9.66 -16.84 -15.85
C VAL A 118 -8.19 -16.73 -16.23
N GLY A 119 -7.44 -15.94 -15.48
CA GLY A 119 -5.98 -15.88 -15.56
C GLY A 119 -5.44 -15.07 -16.73
N THR A 120 -4.17 -15.28 -17.04
CA THR A 120 -3.35 -14.39 -17.86
C THR A 120 -3.22 -14.86 -19.30
N LEU A 121 -3.55 -13.97 -20.26
CA LEU A 121 -3.40 -14.15 -21.69
C LEU A 121 -2.42 -13.13 -22.28
N GLY A 122 -1.51 -13.57 -23.13
CA GLY A 122 -0.69 -12.70 -23.96
C GLY A 122 -1.13 -12.72 -25.42
N ILE A 123 -1.16 -11.56 -26.07
CA ILE A 123 -1.51 -11.41 -27.48
C ILE A 123 -0.37 -10.69 -28.20
N TYR A 124 0.03 -11.21 -29.36
CA TYR A 124 1.08 -10.64 -30.20
C TYR A 124 0.73 -10.82 -31.68
N SER A 125 1.48 -10.21 -32.58
CA SER A 125 1.28 -10.40 -34.01
C SER A 125 2.61 -10.52 -34.78
N THR A 126 2.71 -11.53 -35.65
CA THR A 126 3.94 -11.81 -36.43
C THR A 126 3.77 -11.68 -37.92
N LYS A 127 2.55 -11.51 -38.44
CA LYS A 127 2.29 -11.64 -39.88
C LYS A 127 2.33 -10.33 -40.63
N GLU A 128 2.10 -9.22 -39.96
CA GLU A 128 2.03 -7.88 -40.56
C GLU A 128 3.41 -7.38 -41.00
N TYR A 129 3.44 -6.47 -41.96
CA TYR A 129 4.67 -5.90 -42.54
C TYR A 129 5.64 -6.99 -43.03
N ASP A 130 5.13 -8.00 -43.74
CA ASP A 130 5.90 -9.17 -44.22
C ASP A 130 6.68 -9.92 -43.14
N GLY A 131 6.19 -9.88 -41.90
CA GLY A 131 6.78 -10.52 -40.73
C GLY A 131 8.09 -9.91 -40.25
N LYS A 132 8.38 -8.66 -40.63
CA LYS A 132 9.65 -7.98 -40.31
C LYS A 132 9.43 -6.58 -39.73
N PHE A 133 10.41 -6.13 -38.96
CA PHE A 133 10.60 -4.73 -38.58
C PHE A 133 11.51 -4.02 -39.58
N TYR A 134 11.61 -2.68 -39.47
CA TYR A 134 12.41 -1.87 -40.37
C TYR A 134 13.87 -2.34 -40.49
N ASN A 135 14.50 -2.70 -39.39
CA ASN A 135 15.87 -3.19 -39.37
C ASN A 135 16.03 -4.62 -39.93
N GLY A 136 14.98 -5.22 -40.49
CA GLY A 136 14.97 -6.57 -41.06
C GLY A 136 14.80 -7.69 -40.02
N SER A 137 14.78 -7.39 -38.74
CA SER A 137 14.54 -8.38 -37.70
C SER A 137 13.12 -8.95 -37.78
N SER A 138 12.94 -10.18 -37.35
CA SER A 138 11.65 -10.88 -37.39
C SER A 138 10.66 -10.33 -36.35
N ARG A 139 9.39 -10.22 -36.73
CA ARG A 139 8.30 -9.92 -35.77
C ARG A 139 8.06 -11.03 -34.74
N PHE A 140 8.77 -12.15 -34.82
CA PHE A 140 8.84 -13.11 -33.73
C PHE A 140 9.43 -12.54 -32.46
N LEU A 141 10.16 -11.42 -32.50
CA LEU A 141 10.54 -10.66 -31.31
C LEU A 141 9.31 -10.22 -30.47
N SER A 142 8.16 -9.98 -31.11
CA SER A 142 6.89 -9.74 -30.37
C SER A 142 6.40 -10.98 -29.64
N HIS A 143 6.60 -12.17 -30.20
CA HIS A 143 6.33 -13.44 -29.50
C HIS A 143 7.25 -13.61 -28.30
N ASP A 144 8.54 -13.33 -28.46
CA ASP A 144 9.54 -13.53 -27.39
C ASP A 144 9.30 -12.54 -26.24
N LEU A 145 8.97 -11.28 -26.54
CA LEU A 145 8.53 -10.29 -25.55
C LEU A 145 7.29 -10.79 -24.77
N CYS A 146 6.28 -11.28 -25.50
CA CYS A 146 5.05 -11.81 -24.92
C CYS A 146 5.31 -13.04 -24.04
N GLU A 147 6.18 -13.97 -24.48
CA GLU A 147 6.57 -15.14 -23.71
C GLU A 147 7.26 -14.79 -22.42
N LEU A 148 8.24 -13.88 -22.46
CA LEU A 148 9.00 -13.46 -21.28
C LEU A 148 8.09 -12.79 -20.25
N ILE A 149 7.24 -11.85 -20.68
CA ILE A 149 6.34 -11.14 -19.77
C ILE A 149 5.31 -12.09 -19.16
N GLN A 150 4.60 -12.87 -19.99
CA GLN A 150 3.58 -13.81 -19.49
C GLN A 150 4.17 -14.87 -18.56
N SER A 151 5.36 -15.39 -18.88
CA SER A 151 6.03 -16.39 -18.06
C SER A 151 6.44 -15.85 -16.70
N ASN A 152 7.03 -14.64 -16.64
CA ASN A 152 7.36 -14.00 -15.35
C ASN A 152 6.10 -13.79 -14.51
N ILE A 153 5.03 -13.23 -15.09
CA ILE A 153 3.76 -12.99 -14.39
C ILE A 153 3.22 -14.29 -13.80
N VAL A 154 3.03 -15.31 -14.63
CA VAL A 154 2.40 -16.57 -14.20
C VAL A 154 3.27 -17.31 -13.18
N ASN A 155 4.58 -17.32 -13.37
CA ASN A 155 5.49 -17.98 -12.43
C ASN A 155 5.52 -17.29 -11.06
N ASP A 156 5.59 -15.97 -11.04
CA ASP A 156 5.59 -15.20 -9.79
C ASP A 156 4.25 -15.33 -9.05
N ILE A 157 3.12 -15.26 -9.77
CA ILE A 157 1.79 -15.47 -9.17
C ILE A 157 1.66 -16.89 -8.61
N ARG A 158 2.08 -17.90 -9.35
CA ARG A 158 2.02 -19.29 -8.89
C ARG A 158 2.88 -19.54 -7.67
N ARG A 159 4.00 -18.88 -7.59
CA ARG A 159 4.93 -19.05 -6.46
C ARG A 159 4.45 -18.35 -5.19
N ILE A 160 3.83 -17.18 -5.32
CA ILE A 160 3.52 -16.31 -4.17
C ILE A 160 2.04 -16.40 -3.75
N TYR A 161 1.10 -16.50 -4.71
CA TYR A 161 -0.33 -16.32 -4.45
C TYR A 161 -1.16 -17.58 -4.69
N ASN A 162 -1.03 -18.18 -5.85
CA ASN A 162 -1.89 -19.29 -6.25
C ASN A 162 -1.17 -20.23 -7.22
N PRO A 163 -0.76 -21.44 -6.78
CA PRO A 163 -0.05 -22.41 -7.62
C PRO A 163 -0.85 -22.84 -8.86
N ASP A 164 -2.19 -22.73 -8.80
CA ASP A 164 -3.12 -23.13 -9.88
C ASP A 164 -3.50 -21.93 -10.78
N TRP A 165 -2.79 -20.80 -10.70
CA TRP A 165 -3.06 -19.66 -11.56
C TRP A 165 -3.05 -20.04 -13.04
N THR A 166 -4.13 -19.70 -13.76
CA THR A 166 -4.31 -20.11 -15.15
C THR A 166 -3.38 -19.34 -16.08
N ARG A 167 -2.50 -20.08 -16.76
CA ARG A 167 -1.77 -19.56 -17.92
C ARG A 167 -2.60 -19.88 -19.16
N ARG A 168 -3.20 -18.85 -19.76
CA ARG A 168 -3.91 -19.00 -21.04
C ARG A 168 -2.91 -19.10 -22.19
N GLY A 169 -3.36 -19.71 -23.31
CA GLY A 169 -2.53 -19.79 -24.52
C GLY A 169 -2.23 -18.41 -25.10
N LYS A 170 -1.05 -18.24 -25.67
CA LYS A 170 -0.69 -17.01 -26.39
C LYS A 170 -1.42 -16.95 -27.73
N TRP A 171 -1.94 -15.78 -28.07
CA TRP A 171 -2.66 -15.56 -29.31
C TRP A 171 -1.81 -14.76 -30.32
N ASN A 172 -1.52 -15.37 -31.46
CA ASN A 172 -0.96 -14.66 -32.61
C ASN A 172 -2.11 -14.07 -33.44
N LYS A 173 -2.56 -12.85 -33.07
CA LYS A 173 -3.75 -12.19 -33.64
C LYS A 173 -3.49 -10.71 -33.91
N PRO A 174 -4.08 -10.14 -34.97
CA PRO A 174 -3.88 -8.75 -35.35
C PRO A 174 -4.76 -7.78 -34.52
N TYR A 175 -4.56 -7.77 -33.20
CA TYR A 175 -5.08 -6.72 -32.36
C TYR A 175 -4.29 -5.43 -32.61
N PHE A 176 -4.95 -4.29 -32.67
CA PHE A 176 -4.30 -3.04 -33.10
C PHE A 176 -3.07 -2.69 -32.27
N GLU A 177 -3.11 -2.84 -30.97
CA GLU A 177 -1.99 -2.55 -30.08
C GLU A 177 -0.84 -3.58 -30.19
N ALA A 178 -1.10 -4.76 -30.77
CA ALA A 178 -0.09 -5.80 -30.99
C ALA A 178 0.55 -5.75 -32.38
N TRP A 179 -0.19 -5.31 -33.41
CA TRP A 179 0.32 -5.34 -34.78
C TRP A 179 0.74 -3.96 -35.36
N THR A 180 0.03 -2.90 -34.95
CA THR A 180 0.29 -1.55 -35.48
C THR A 180 1.67 -1.01 -35.11
N PRO A 181 2.21 -1.21 -33.89
CA PRO A 181 3.54 -0.72 -33.56
C PRO A 181 4.62 -1.30 -34.47
N LYS A 182 5.53 -0.45 -34.94
CA LYS A 182 6.72 -0.81 -35.74
C LYS A 182 7.92 -1.24 -34.89
N VAL A 183 7.67 -1.50 -33.64
CA VAL A 183 8.61 -2.09 -32.65
C VAL A 183 8.01 -3.36 -32.09
N PRO A 184 8.80 -4.24 -31.44
CA PRO A 184 8.28 -5.42 -30.74
C PRO A 184 7.13 -5.03 -29.80
N ALA A 185 5.96 -5.65 -29.99
CA ALA A 185 4.75 -5.24 -29.28
C ALA A 185 3.92 -6.45 -28.82
N MET A 186 3.29 -6.31 -27.66
CA MET A 186 2.33 -7.27 -27.14
C MET A 186 1.17 -6.58 -26.44
N LEU A 187 0.06 -7.30 -26.30
CA LEU A 187 -1.07 -6.93 -25.44
C LEU A 187 -1.22 -7.99 -24.35
N LEU A 188 -1.31 -7.53 -23.12
CA LEU A 188 -1.52 -8.36 -21.93
C LEU A 188 -2.97 -8.24 -21.49
N GLU A 189 -3.66 -9.37 -21.37
CA GLU A 189 -4.89 -9.51 -20.59
C GLU A 189 -4.51 -10.20 -19.26
N LEU A 190 -4.33 -9.39 -18.21
CA LEU A 190 -3.77 -9.91 -16.95
C LEU A 190 -4.69 -10.92 -16.27
N LEU A 191 -5.98 -10.58 -16.18
CA LEU A 191 -7.03 -11.29 -15.48
C LEU A 191 -8.39 -10.79 -15.95
N SER A 192 -9.49 -11.40 -15.51
CA SER A 192 -10.83 -10.90 -15.82
C SER A 192 -11.39 -10.01 -14.71
N HIS A 193 -11.71 -8.75 -15.07
CA HIS A 193 -12.37 -7.82 -14.15
C HIS A 193 -13.84 -8.18 -13.86
N GLN A 194 -14.42 -9.12 -14.56
CA GLN A 194 -15.77 -9.64 -14.33
C GLN A 194 -15.80 -10.94 -13.53
N ASN A 195 -14.66 -11.54 -13.26
CA ASN A 195 -14.57 -12.77 -12.50
C ASN A 195 -14.17 -12.51 -11.05
N PHE A 196 -15.06 -12.84 -10.11
CA PHE A 196 -14.80 -12.59 -8.69
C PHE A 196 -13.49 -13.21 -8.19
N ALA A 197 -13.18 -14.44 -8.61
CA ALA A 197 -11.96 -15.12 -8.22
C ALA A 197 -10.70 -14.35 -8.67
N ASP A 198 -10.72 -13.76 -9.85
CA ASP A 198 -9.62 -12.93 -10.37
C ASP A 198 -9.55 -11.58 -9.63
N MET A 199 -10.70 -10.96 -9.35
CA MET A 199 -10.77 -9.64 -8.73
C MET A 199 -10.34 -9.63 -7.26
N ARG A 200 -10.46 -10.73 -6.55
CA ARG A 200 -9.89 -10.87 -5.20
C ARG A 200 -8.37 -10.63 -5.20
N TYR A 201 -7.69 -10.99 -6.30
CA TYR A 201 -6.28 -10.67 -6.53
C TYR A 201 -6.12 -9.26 -7.12
N GLY A 202 -6.89 -8.94 -8.15
CA GLY A 202 -6.76 -7.67 -8.88
C GLY A 202 -6.96 -6.42 -8.03
N LEU A 203 -7.70 -6.50 -6.93
CA LEU A 203 -7.88 -5.41 -5.97
C LEU A 203 -6.79 -5.37 -4.87
N ASP A 204 -5.98 -6.43 -4.72
CA ASP A 204 -4.94 -6.47 -3.70
C ASP A 204 -3.68 -5.69 -4.15
N PRO A 205 -3.28 -4.62 -3.44
CA PRO A 205 -2.09 -3.83 -3.78
C PRO A 205 -0.80 -4.65 -3.85
N ARG A 206 -0.68 -5.71 -3.06
CA ARG A 206 0.50 -6.58 -3.04
C ARG A 206 0.60 -7.40 -4.33
N PHE A 207 -0.54 -7.92 -4.80
CA PHE A 207 -0.62 -8.60 -6.09
C PHE A 207 -0.26 -7.65 -7.25
N ARG A 208 -0.77 -6.42 -7.22
CA ARG A 208 -0.45 -5.40 -8.22
C ARG A 208 1.05 -5.11 -8.26
N PHE A 209 1.70 -4.98 -7.09
CA PHE A 209 3.16 -4.81 -7.01
C PHE A 209 3.90 -6.00 -7.64
N THR A 210 3.54 -7.22 -7.27
CA THR A 210 4.19 -8.45 -7.79
C THR A 210 4.05 -8.56 -9.30
N VAL A 211 2.85 -8.32 -9.83
CA VAL A 211 2.59 -8.34 -11.29
C VAL A 211 3.38 -7.24 -12.00
N SER A 212 3.39 -6.02 -11.48
CA SER A 212 4.17 -4.92 -12.07
C SER A 212 5.66 -5.24 -12.11
N ARG A 213 6.19 -5.84 -11.03
CA ARG A 213 7.58 -6.31 -10.97
C ARG A 213 7.85 -7.45 -11.97
N ALA A 214 6.91 -8.38 -12.13
CA ALA A 214 7.03 -9.47 -13.11
C ALA A 214 7.03 -8.96 -14.55
N VAL A 215 6.19 -7.98 -14.88
CA VAL A 215 6.19 -7.27 -16.16
C VAL A 215 7.55 -6.59 -16.40
N TYR A 216 8.03 -5.84 -15.40
CA TYR A 216 9.34 -5.20 -15.45
C TYR A 216 10.48 -6.21 -15.71
N LYS A 217 10.49 -7.35 -15.00
CA LYS A 217 11.47 -8.41 -15.22
C LYS A 217 11.43 -8.94 -16.66
N GLY A 218 10.23 -9.21 -17.19
CA GLY A 218 10.06 -9.67 -18.56
C GLY A 218 10.56 -8.66 -19.61
N MET A 219 10.25 -7.38 -19.42
CA MET A 219 10.78 -6.31 -20.29
C MET A 219 12.29 -6.18 -20.18
N LEU A 220 12.84 -6.22 -18.97
CA LEU A 220 14.28 -6.12 -18.74
C LEU A 220 15.02 -7.30 -19.37
N GLN A 221 14.51 -8.53 -19.22
CA GLN A 221 15.08 -9.72 -19.88
C GLN A 221 15.08 -9.56 -21.41
N PHE A 222 13.96 -9.08 -21.97
CA PHE A 222 13.87 -8.83 -23.41
C PHE A 222 14.90 -7.80 -23.86
N VAL A 223 14.94 -6.61 -23.26
CA VAL A 223 15.87 -5.52 -23.64
C VAL A 223 17.32 -5.96 -23.44
N SER A 224 17.64 -6.60 -22.31
CA SER A 224 18.99 -7.10 -22.05
C SER A 224 19.45 -8.10 -23.12
N SER A 225 18.56 -8.96 -23.59
CA SER A 225 18.87 -9.93 -24.66
C SER A 225 19.11 -9.25 -26.02
N GLN A 226 18.38 -8.14 -26.31
CA GLN A 226 18.56 -7.40 -27.58
C GLN A 226 19.86 -6.62 -27.63
N TYR A 227 20.31 -6.11 -26.49
CA TYR A 227 21.53 -5.31 -26.36
C TYR A 227 22.74 -6.10 -25.84
N GLU A 228 22.59 -7.41 -25.65
CA GLU A 228 23.64 -8.28 -25.09
C GLU A 228 24.21 -7.74 -23.77
N THR A 229 23.34 -7.18 -22.93
CA THR A 229 23.71 -6.62 -21.62
C THR A 229 23.32 -7.57 -20.49
N GLU A 230 23.95 -7.37 -19.34
CA GLU A 230 23.64 -8.18 -18.16
C GLU A 230 22.25 -7.88 -17.61
N TYR A 231 21.50 -8.93 -17.32
CA TYR A 231 20.20 -8.86 -16.64
C TYR A 231 20.42 -8.76 -15.13
N VAL A 232 20.06 -7.61 -14.56
CA VAL A 232 20.12 -7.36 -13.11
C VAL A 232 18.87 -6.60 -12.71
N VAL A 233 18.11 -7.15 -11.77
CA VAL A 233 16.89 -6.55 -11.22
C VAL A 233 17.22 -5.70 -10.01
N GLN A 234 16.57 -4.56 -9.86
CA GLN A 234 16.70 -3.71 -8.67
C GLN A 234 16.28 -4.44 -7.38
N PRO A 235 16.88 -4.12 -6.22
CA PRO A 235 16.55 -4.77 -4.96
C PRO A 235 15.12 -4.52 -4.49
N LEU A 236 14.66 -5.30 -3.51
CA LEU A 236 13.46 -5.01 -2.73
C LEU A 236 13.77 -3.96 -1.64
N PRO A 237 12.73 -3.25 -1.13
CA PRO A 237 12.87 -2.35 0.03
C PRO A 237 13.46 -3.08 1.24
N VAL A 238 14.21 -2.34 2.06
CA VAL A 238 14.77 -2.88 3.31
C VAL A 238 13.70 -3.21 4.33
N THR A 239 14.03 -4.08 5.29
CA THR A 239 13.21 -4.46 6.44
C THR A 239 13.93 -4.18 7.75
N HIS A 240 13.24 -4.36 8.88
CA HIS A 240 13.81 -4.20 10.24
C HIS A 240 14.45 -2.84 10.45
N PHE A 241 13.82 -1.81 9.87
CA PHE A 241 14.32 -0.45 10.01
C PHE A 241 14.10 0.03 11.45
N ALA A 242 15.16 0.56 12.08
CA ALA A 242 15.12 1.09 13.44
C ALA A 242 16.03 2.30 13.59
N ILE A 243 15.62 3.23 14.46
CA ILE A 243 16.38 4.41 14.85
C ILE A 243 16.58 4.36 16.38
N ASN A 244 17.82 4.52 16.83
CA ASN A 244 18.16 4.58 18.25
C ASN A 244 19.09 5.77 18.53
N PHE A 245 19.00 6.37 19.71
CA PHE A 245 20.04 7.27 20.17
C PHE A 245 21.31 6.48 20.55
N THR A 246 22.48 6.98 20.19
CA THR A 246 23.75 6.30 20.46
C THR A 246 24.14 6.27 21.93
N SER A 247 23.60 7.21 22.73
CA SER A 247 23.75 7.25 24.18
C SER A 247 22.71 8.17 24.84
N PRO A 248 22.39 7.98 26.13
CA PRO A 248 21.50 8.86 26.88
C PRO A 248 21.95 10.32 26.79
N GLY A 249 21.01 11.22 26.52
CA GLY A 249 21.25 12.67 26.41
C GLY A 249 22.02 13.10 25.14
N SER A 250 22.36 12.18 24.24
CA SER A 250 22.93 12.53 22.93
C SER A 250 21.84 12.86 21.92
N ASN A 251 22.14 13.71 20.96
CA ASN A 251 21.35 13.91 19.75
C ASN A 251 21.98 13.22 18.51
N GLU A 252 22.99 12.39 18.72
CA GLU A 252 23.48 11.46 17.70
C GLU A 252 22.57 10.22 17.68
N ILE A 253 22.15 9.82 16.49
CA ILE A 253 21.33 8.63 16.24
C ILE A 253 22.07 7.62 15.39
N GLU A 254 21.72 6.37 15.55
CA GLU A 254 22.07 5.26 14.68
C GLU A 254 20.79 4.71 14.02
N LEU A 255 20.83 4.65 12.70
CA LEU A 255 19.85 3.95 11.87
C LEU A 255 20.42 2.56 11.59
N SER A 256 19.56 1.54 11.65
CA SER A 256 19.90 0.16 11.29
C SER A 256 18.76 -0.49 10.51
N TRP A 257 19.09 -1.43 9.62
CA TRP A 257 18.12 -2.14 8.78
C TRP A 257 18.69 -3.48 8.32
N ARG A 258 17.85 -4.29 7.66
CA ARG A 258 18.26 -5.51 6.98
C ARG A 258 17.95 -5.43 5.49
N ALA A 259 18.79 -6.07 4.67
CA ALA A 259 18.43 -6.35 3.29
C ALA A 259 17.25 -7.30 3.22
N THR A 260 16.36 -7.08 2.26
CA THR A 260 15.31 -8.05 1.94
C THR A 260 15.83 -9.01 0.88
N GLU A 261 15.82 -10.30 1.19
CA GLU A 261 16.11 -11.34 0.22
C GLU A 261 14.94 -11.51 -0.75
N ASP A 262 15.22 -11.45 -2.06
CA ASP A 262 14.24 -11.79 -3.08
C ASP A 262 14.40 -13.27 -3.47
N SER A 263 13.57 -14.13 -2.90
CA SER A 263 13.65 -15.58 -3.12
C SER A 263 13.28 -16.02 -4.54
N ILE A 264 12.70 -15.12 -5.33
CA ILE A 264 12.30 -15.39 -6.72
C ILE A 264 13.16 -14.66 -7.75
N GLU A 265 14.11 -13.80 -7.30
CA GLU A 265 14.97 -13.01 -8.18
C GLU A 265 16.38 -12.84 -7.56
N PRO A 266 17.29 -13.80 -7.78
CA PRO A 266 18.60 -13.78 -7.15
C PRO A 266 19.48 -12.58 -7.54
N THR A 267 19.24 -11.96 -8.71
CA THR A 267 20.02 -10.79 -9.16
C THR A 267 19.70 -9.52 -8.37
N ALA A 268 18.60 -9.51 -7.60
CA ALA A 268 18.11 -8.36 -6.85
C ALA A 268 18.85 -8.12 -5.51
N THR A 269 20.09 -8.63 -5.36
CA THR A 269 20.89 -8.44 -4.16
C THR A 269 21.42 -7.01 -4.08
N PRO A 270 21.28 -6.30 -2.94
CA PRO A 270 21.80 -4.94 -2.79
C PRO A 270 23.34 -4.89 -2.71
N ASP A 271 23.94 -3.89 -3.38
CA ASP A 271 25.36 -3.54 -3.25
C ASP A 271 25.61 -2.45 -2.21
N ALA A 272 24.62 -1.59 -1.99
CA ALA A 272 24.65 -0.47 -1.07
C ALA A 272 23.23 0.05 -0.80
N TYR A 273 23.13 1.13 0.00
CA TYR A 273 21.88 1.76 0.39
C TYR A 273 21.98 3.28 0.25
N ILE A 274 20.84 3.94 0.12
CA ILE A 274 20.75 5.41 0.21
C ILE A 274 19.84 5.74 1.38
N VAL A 275 20.35 6.53 2.30
CA VAL A 275 19.59 7.06 3.44
C VAL A 275 19.18 8.49 3.13
N TYR A 276 17.89 8.75 3.09
CA TYR A 276 17.31 10.08 2.89
C TYR A 276 16.85 10.65 4.23
N MET A 277 17.11 11.93 4.46
CA MET A 277 16.74 12.65 5.66
C MET A 277 15.86 13.86 5.33
N GLN A 278 14.78 14.05 6.08
CA GLN A 278 13.93 15.21 6.06
C GLN A 278 13.97 15.90 7.43
N LYS A 279 14.12 17.21 7.48
CA LYS A 279 14.17 18.01 8.73
C LYS A 279 12.94 18.92 8.82
N GLY A 280 12.10 18.70 9.82
CA GLY A 280 10.84 19.44 9.97
C GLY A 280 9.98 19.32 8.72
N ASN A 281 9.53 20.44 8.19
CA ASN A 281 8.65 20.51 7.01
C ASN A 281 9.41 20.70 5.68
N ALA A 282 10.74 20.53 5.65
CA ALA A 282 11.50 20.58 4.41
C ALA A 282 11.26 19.29 3.57
N ASP A 283 11.70 19.28 2.33
CA ASP A 283 11.73 18.05 1.53
C ASP A 283 12.84 17.10 2.01
N PHE A 284 12.78 15.85 1.57
CA PHE A 284 13.89 14.93 1.74
C PHE A 284 15.12 15.42 0.97
N ASP A 285 16.28 15.23 1.55
CA ASP A 285 17.55 15.56 0.91
C ASP A 285 17.86 14.62 -0.29
N ASN A 286 19.00 14.82 -0.94
CA ASN A 286 19.42 13.99 -2.08
C ASN A 286 19.97 12.62 -1.66
N GLY A 287 19.92 12.28 -0.39
CA GLY A 287 20.36 11.01 0.16
C GLY A 287 21.86 10.86 0.36
N THR A 288 22.22 10.02 1.31
CA THR A 288 23.59 9.64 1.61
C THR A 288 23.79 8.18 1.26
N LYS A 289 24.75 7.87 0.36
CA LYS A 289 25.09 6.48 0.02
C LYS A 289 25.90 5.83 1.14
N VAL A 290 25.43 4.65 1.59
CA VAL A 290 25.99 3.89 2.70
C VAL A 290 26.34 2.47 2.24
N LYS A 291 27.51 2.00 2.61
CA LYS A 291 27.89 0.58 2.51
C LYS A 291 27.65 -0.08 3.87
N GLY A 292 26.91 -1.17 3.89
CA GLY A 292 26.49 -1.83 5.13
C GLY A 292 25.08 -1.42 5.56
N THR A 293 24.62 -2.00 6.65
CA THR A 293 23.21 -1.94 7.11
C THR A 293 23.04 -1.08 8.36
N SER A 294 23.92 -0.11 8.56
CA SER A 294 23.76 0.92 9.60
C SER A 294 24.42 2.25 9.20
N TRP A 295 23.90 3.34 9.77
CA TRP A 295 24.43 4.68 9.55
C TRP A 295 24.21 5.55 10.76
N ARG A 296 25.18 6.43 11.09
CA ARG A 296 25.10 7.36 12.20
C ARG A 296 25.09 8.82 11.74
N THR A 297 24.26 9.62 12.38
CA THR A 297 24.21 11.06 12.13
C THR A 297 23.72 11.81 13.36
N THR A 298 23.89 13.13 13.36
CA THR A 298 23.39 14.03 14.43
C THR A 298 22.14 14.75 13.94
N ILE A 299 21.08 14.76 14.75
CA ILE A 299 19.85 15.50 14.47
C ILE A 299 19.80 16.83 15.26
N PRO A 300 19.17 17.88 14.70
CA PRO A 300 18.92 19.10 15.45
C PRO A 300 17.94 18.83 16.59
N VAL A 301 18.10 19.57 17.70
CA VAL A 301 17.15 19.50 18.83
C VAL A 301 15.83 20.17 18.48
N ASP A 302 14.76 19.79 19.17
CA ASP A 302 13.40 20.33 19.06
C ASP A 302 12.85 20.30 17.60
N THR A 303 13.40 19.39 16.79
CA THR A 303 13.04 19.21 15.38
C THR A 303 12.75 17.75 15.08
N VAL A 304 11.61 17.46 14.47
CA VAL A 304 11.30 16.13 13.93
C VAL A 304 12.18 15.87 12.71
N CYS A 305 12.90 14.76 12.72
CA CYS A 305 13.68 14.30 11.57
C CYS A 305 13.10 12.96 11.07
N ASN A 306 12.74 12.93 9.80
CA ASN A 306 12.21 11.75 9.13
C ASN A 306 13.29 11.11 8.28
N PHE A 307 13.25 9.78 8.17
CA PHE A 307 14.22 8.98 7.43
C PHE A 307 13.51 7.91 6.63
N LYS A 308 13.98 7.69 5.41
CA LYS A 308 13.66 6.53 4.58
C LYS A 308 14.93 5.98 3.95
N ILE A 309 14.90 4.69 3.62
CA ILE A 309 16.08 3.98 3.10
C ILE A 309 15.68 3.26 1.82
N THR A 310 16.53 3.33 0.81
CA THR A 310 16.44 2.51 -0.38
C THR A 310 17.65 1.61 -0.49
N ALA A 311 17.49 0.46 -1.13
CA ALA A 311 18.54 -0.46 -1.47
C ALA A 311 18.92 -0.26 -2.95
N ILE A 312 20.19 -0.35 -3.29
CA ILE A 312 20.69 -0.14 -4.65
C ILE A 312 21.64 -1.27 -5.09
N ASN A 313 21.56 -1.58 -6.38
CA ASN A 313 22.54 -2.38 -7.11
C ASN A 313 22.70 -1.83 -8.54
N ARG A 314 23.35 -2.56 -9.44
CA ARG A 314 23.51 -2.14 -10.85
C ARG A 314 22.18 -2.15 -11.63
N GLY A 315 21.17 -2.87 -11.19
CA GLY A 315 19.83 -2.90 -11.77
C GLY A 315 18.97 -1.67 -11.41
N GLY A 316 19.39 -0.90 -10.39
CA GLY A 316 18.70 0.32 -9.99
C GLY A 316 18.50 0.45 -8.49
N GLU A 317 17.57 1.33 -8.14
CA GLU A 317 17.19 1.67 -6.76
C GLU A 317 15.81 1.09 -6.43
N SER A 318 15.68 0.51 -5.24
CA SER A 318 14.42 -0.05 -4.73
C SER A 318 13.37 1.04 -4.46
N PHE A 319 12.10 0.65 -4.31
CA PHE A 319 11.16 1.49 -3.57
C PHE A 319 11.68 1.76 -2.16
N PRO A 320 11.26 2.89 -1.53
CA PRO A 320 11.72 3.22 -0.18
C PRO A 320 11.15 2.28 0.88
N SER A 321 11.83 2.22 2.02
CA SER A 321 11.30 1.68 3.27
C SER A 321 10.10 2.49 3.77
N GLU A 322 9.48 2.05 4.86
CA GLU A 322 8.67 2.92 5.71
C GLU A 322 9.45 4.19 6.12
N ILE A 323 8.72 5.24 6.50
CA ILE A 323 9.32 6.47 6.99
C ILE A 323 9.30 6.45 8.51
N LEU A 324 10.48 6.29 9.10
CA LEU A 324 10.66 6.40 10.54
C LEU A 324 11.14 7.80 10.93
N SER A 325 10.90 8.16 12.17
CA SER A 325 11.25 9.50 12.66
C SER A 325 11.89 9.47 14.05
N ALA A 326 12.64 10.52 14.35
CA ALA A 326 13.21 10.74 15.67
C ALA A 326 13.27 12.24 15.99
N ALA A 327 13.18 12.59 17.28
CA ALA A 327 13.44 13.93 17.76
C ALA A 327 14.02 13.92 19.16
N ARG A 328 14.93 14.86 19.42
CA ARG A 328 15.52 15.08 20.73
C ARG A 328 15.08 16.45 21.26
N THR A 329 14.54 16.50 22.49
CA THR A 329 14.25 17.77 23.14
C THR A 329 15.52 18.41 23.69
N SER A 330 15.63 19.73 23.61
CA SER A 330 16.77 20.48 24.18
C SER A 330 16.89 20.27 25.68
N SER A 331 15.79 20.09 26.40
CA SER A 331 15.75 19.84 27.84
C SER A 331 16.33 18.49 28.26
N SER A 332 16.44 17.53 27.33
CA SER A 332 16.97 16.18 27.59
C SER A 332 18.45 16.00 27.22
N LEU A 333 19.09 17.04 26.67
CA LEU A 333 20.53 16.99 26.40
C LEU A 333 21.34 16.90 27.69
N SER A 334 22.34 16.05 27.71
CA SER A 334 23.35 16.08 28.78
C SER A 334 24.04 17.45 28.77
N LYS A 335 24.12 18.11 29.92
CA LYS A 335 25.03 19.25 30.06
C LYS A 335 26.44 18.70 29.86
N SER A 336 27.04 18.96 28.70
CA SER A 336 28.43 18.59 28.46
C SER A 336 29.32 19.33 29.46
N ASP A 337 29.95 18.61 30.39
CA ASP A 337 31.13 19.15 31.07
C ASP A 337 32.17 19.48 30.01
N PRO A 338 32.89 20.62 30.11
CA PRO A 338 33.90 20.98 29.12
C PRO A 338 34.96 19.91 29.11
N ILE A 339 35.11 19.20 27.97
CA ILE A 339 36.09 18.15 27.73
C ILE A 339 37.49 18.75 27.92
N THR A 340 38.11 18.47 29.06
CA THR A 340 39.58 18.62 29.23
C THR A 340 40.25 17.64 28.26
N LYS A 341 40.86 18.21 27.22
CA LYS A 341 41.73 17.44 26.28
C LYS A 341 42.91 16.81 27.01
N THR A 342 42.89 15.49 27.20
CA THR A 342 44.18 14.73 27.31
C THR A 342 44.02 13.31 26.85
N SER A 343 44.60 13.08 25.73
CA SER A 343 45.53 12.03 25.33
C SER A 343 45.18 10.54 25.18
N LYS A 344 45.66 10.11 24.04
CA LYS A 344 46.25 8.81 23.68
C LYS A 344 45.39 7.73 23.05
N ARG A 345 45.57 7.62 21.72
CA ARG A 345 45.26 6.46 20.87
C ARG A 345 45.64 5.14 21.54
N LYS A 346 44.67 4.24 21.64
CA LYS A 346 44.93 2.77 21.61
C LYS A 346 44.03 2.11 20.57
N LYS A 347 44.70 1.24 19.78
CA LYS A 347 44.16 0.49 18.66
C LYS A 347 43.17 -0.60 19.08
N ASN A 348 42.12 -0.77 18.26
CA ASN A 348 41.37 -1.97 17.92
C ASN A 348 41.09 -3.01 19.02
N LYS A 349 39.86 -3.04 19.48
CA LYS A 349 39.13 -4.27 19.78
C LYS A 349 37.69 -4.03 19.38
N SER A 350 37.10 -4.99 18.66
CA SER A 350 35.67 -5.08 18.37
C SER A 350 34.93 -4.95 19.69
N VAL A 351 34.22 -3.83 19.86
CA VAL A 351 33.38 -3.59 21.01
C VAL A 351 31.97 -4.06 20.62
N GLN A 352 31.57 -5.19 21.17
CA GLN A 352 30.15 -5.44 21.36
C GLN A 352 29.63 -4.34 22.28
N VAL A 353 28.74 -3.51 21.76
CA VAL A 353 28.08 -2.45 22.55
C VAL A 353 26.96 -3.11 23.37
N SER A 354 27.30 -3.51 24.58
CA SER A 354 26.33 -3.74 25.65
C SER A 354 26.28 -2.47 26.50
N ASN A 355 25.47 -1.49 26.15
CA ASN A 355 25.13 -0.40 27.03
C ASN A 355 23.61 -0.40 27.25
N ASN A 356 23.12 -1.25 28.16
CA ASN A 356 21.78 -1.25 28.74
C ASN A 356 21.64 -0.10 29.76
N THR A 357 21.83 1.14 29.37
CA THR A 357 21.43 2.27 30.19
C THR A 357 20.05 2.74 29.74
N LYS A 358 19.03 2.54 30.59
CA LYS A 358 17.67 3.06 30.34
C LYS A 358 17.75 4.57 30.14
N ASP A 359 17.22 5.06 29.01
CA ASP A 359 16.91 6.47 28.82
C ASP A 359 15.43 6.68 29.19
N ASP A 360 15.15 6.94 30.46
CA ASP A 360 13.80 7.03 31.04
C ASP A 360 12.96 8.17 30.43
N ASN A 361 13.55 9.04 29.61
CA ASN A 361 12.89 10.19 29.00
C ASN A 361 12.72 10.06 27.48
N VAL A 362 12.91 8.87 26.91
CA VAL A 362 12.70 8.61 25.49
C VAL A 362 11.50 7.66 25.31
N LEU A 363 10.57 8.04 24.43
CA LEU A 363 9.49 7.21 23.96
C LEU A 363 9.97 6.38 22.76
N LEU A 364 9.72 5.08 22.76
CA LEU A 364 9.83 4.26 21.54
C LEU A 364 8.49 4.24 20.82
N ILE A 365 8.48 4.61 19.55
CA ILE A 365 7.31 4.48 18.67
C ILE A 365 7.54 3.29 17.74
N VAL A 366 6.65 2.31 17.79
CA VAL A 366 6.70 1.10 16.96
C VAL A 366 5.65 1.21 15.88
N ASN A 367 6.08 1.21 14.62
CA ASN A 367 5.17 1.18 13.47
C ASN A 367 4.72 -0.25 13.21
N GLY A 368 3.54 -0.61 13.72
CA GLY A 368 2.88 -1.90 13.50
C GLY A 368 1.82 -1.86 12.39
N PHE A 369 1.57 -0.71 11.79
CA PHE A 369 0.62 -0.58 10.69
C PHE A 369 1.31 -0.84 9.36
N THR A 370 1.37 -2.12 8.97
CA THR A 370 2.00 -2.60 7.72
C THR A 370 0.99 -3.02 6.67
N ARG A 371 -0.30 -3.05 7.00
CA ARG A 371 -1.35 -3.57 6.12
C ARG A 371 -1.51 -2.72 4.86
N VAL A 372 -1.48 -3.41 3.72
CA VAL A 372 -2.03 -3.02 2.42
C VAL A 372 -2.86 -4.18 1.92
N SER A 373 -4.11 -3.97 1.54
CA SER A 373 -5.03 -5.05 1.23
C SER A 373 -6.20 -4.59 0.37
N ALA A 374 -6.80 -5.54 -0.34
CA ALA A 374 -8.12 -5.35 -0.93
C ALA A 374 -9.19 -5.09 0.15
N PRO A 375 -10.36 -4.57 -0.23
CA PRO A 375 -11.54 -4.61 0.62
C PRO A 375 -11.84 -6.05 1.07
N ALA A 376 -12.43 -6.20 2.27
CA ALA A 376 -12.87 -7.50 2.75
C ALA A 376 -13.89 -8.12 1.78
N ASP A 377 -13.71 -9.40 1.48
CA ASP A 377 -14.60 -10.14 0.56
C ASP A 377 -15.58 -11.04 1.31
N PHE A 378 -16.69 -11.37 0.66
CA PHE A 378 -17.62 -12.38 1.13
C PHE A 378 -18.07 -13.33 0.03
N VAL A 379 -18.48 -14.53 0.41
CA VAL A 379 -19.17 -15.50 -0.44
C VAL A 379 -20.36 -16.02 0.36
N ALA A 380 -21.57 -15.82 -0.15
CA ALA A 380 -22.81 -16.27 0.49
C ALA A 380 -23.38 -17.50 -0.24
N PRO A 381 -24.09 -18.39 0.48
CA PRO A 381 -24.88 -19.45 -0.15
C PRO A 381 -25.93 -18.84 -1.09
N ALA A 382 -25.96 -19.32 -2.30
CA ALA A 382 -26.94 -18.89 -3.30
C ALA A 382 -27.78 -20.08 -3.80
N PRO A 383 -28.98 -19.86 -4.35
CA PRO A 383 -29.74 -20.92 -5.00
C PRO A 383 -28.90 -21.64 -6.07
N ALA A 384 -29.29 -22.88 -6.40
CA ALA A 384 -28.56 -23.72 -7.34
C ALA A 384 -28.08 -22.92 -8.56
N ASP A 385 -26.79 -23.12 -8.89
CA ASP A 385 -26.08 -22.51 -10.02
C ASP A 385 -25.76 -21.01 -9.92
N THR A 386 -26.01 -20.35 -8.79
CA THR A 386 -25.59 -18.97 -8.56
C THR A 386 -24.52 -18.87 -7.47
N LEU A 387 -23.59 -17.96 -7.62
CA LEU A 387 -22.67 -17.52 -6.57
C LEU A 387 -23.01 -16.09 -6.24
N LEU A 388 -23.40 -15.81 -4.99
CA LEU A 388 -23.43 -14.47 -4.46
C LEU A 388 -22.11 -14.21 -3.76
N ALA A 389 -21.33 -13.29 -4.27
CA ALA A 389 -20.04 -12.91 -3.72
C ALA A 389 -19.80 -11.43 -3.99
N GLY A 390 -18.95 -10.81 -3.19
CA GLY A 390 -18.68 -9.39 -3.36
C GLY A 390 -17.65 -8.90 -2.34
N PHE A 391 -17.59 -7.59 -2.16
CA PHE A 391 -16.69 -6.92 -1.24
C PHE A 391 -17.51 -6.06 -0.28
N LEU A 392 -17.09 -6.06 1.00
CA LEU A 392 -17.78 -5.32 2.06
C LEU A 392 -17.15 -3.93 2.17
N ASP A 393 -17.74 -2.95 1.51
CA ASP A 393 -17.20 -1.60 1.47
C ASP A 393 -17.47 -0.79 2.74
N ASP A 394 -18.55 -1.05 3.48
CA ASP A 394 -18.91 -0.31 4.67
C ASP A 394 -18.34 -0.90 5.99
N GLU A 395 -17.63 -2.02 5.91
CA GLU A 395 -16.96 -2.64 7.06
C GLU A 395 -15.42 -2.54 6.99
N ASP A 396 -14.88 -2.68 5.80
CA ASP A 396 -13.44 -2.62 5.56
C ASP A 396 -13.19 -2.29 4.08
N HIS A 397 -12.97 -1.02 3.77
CA HIS A 397 -12.67 -0.53 2.42
C HIS A 397 -11.34 -1.05 1.85
N GLY A 398 -10.63 -1.88 2.61
CA GLY A 398 -9.25 -2.20 2.31
C GLY A 398 -8.29 -1.06 2.69
N VAL A 399 -7.05 -1.25 2.37
CA VAL A 399 -5.99 -0.29 2.64
C VAL A 399 -5.12 -0.18 1.39
N PRO A 400 -5.34 0.82 0.54
CA PRO A 400 -4.48 1.08 -0.59
C PRO A 400 -3.06 1.45 -0.15
N TYR A 401 -2.10 1.35 -1.06
CA TYR A 401 -0.72 1.75 -0.82
C TYR A 401 -0.56 3.26 -1.09
N ILE A 402 -0.11 4.01 -0.10
CA ILE A 402 0.10 5.48 -0.19
C ILE A 402 -1.21 6.20 -0.61
N GLN A 403 -1.11 7.07 -1.59
CA GLN A 403 -2.22 7.74 -2.26
C GLN A 403 -2.40 7.09 -3.64
N ASP A 404 -3.23 6.09 -3.71
CA ASP A 404 -3.52 5.39 -4.94
C ASP A 404 -4.79 5.96 -5.57
N PHE A 405 -4.90 5.89 -6.90
CA PHE A 405 -6.17 5.95 -7.61
C PHE A 405 -6.95 4.67 -7.35
N SER A 406 -7.09 4.33 -6.09
CA SER A 406 -7.80 3.13 -5.71
C SER A 406 -9.26 3.34 -5.95
N TYR A 407 -9.79 2.44 -6.73
CA TYR A 407 -11.19 2.26 -6.79
C TYR A 407 -11.65 1.71 -5.44
N ILE A 408 -12.27 2.55 -4.66
CA ILE A 408 -12.97 2.18 -3.43
C ILE A 408 -14.34 2.84 -3.52
N GLY A 409 -15.29 2.15 -4.07
CA GLY A 409 -16.66 2.61 -4.17
C GLY A 409 -17.61 1.51 -3.72
N SER A 410 -18.89 1.80 -3.68
CA SER A 410 -19.90 0.77 -3.48
C SER A 410 -19.64 -0.36 -4.46
N MET A 411 -19.18 -1.48 -3.98
CA MET A 411 -18.95 -2.64 -4.79
C MET A 411 -20.21 -3.46 -4.83
N LYS A 412 -20.63 -3.80 -6.04
CA LYS A 412 -21.75 -4.71 -6.20
C LYS A 412 -21.33 -6.14 -5.97
N ASP A 413 -22.32 -6.91 -5.60
CA ASP A 413 -22.24 -8.35 -5.53
C ASP A 413 -21.90 -8.94 -6.90
N PHE A 414 -21.01 -9.91 -6.92
CA PHE A 414 -20.74 -10.74 -8.06
C PHE A 414 -21.82 -11.82 -8.15
N ASN A 415 -22.77 -11.68 -9.08
CA ASN A 415 -23.90 -12.61 -9.24
C ASN A 415 -23.77 -13.37 -10.57
N ARG A 416 -23.54 -14.68 -10.50
CA ARG A 416 -23.46 -15.54 -11.69
C ARG A 416 -24.80 -15.78 -12.36
N GLY A 417 -25.90 -15.60 -11.65
CA GLY A 417 -27.25 -15.77 -12.18
C GLY A 417 -27.72 -14.61 -13.04
N GLU A 418 -27.08 -13.45 -12.92
CA GLU A 418 -27.42 -12.29 -13.76
C GLU A 418 -26.85 -12.46 -15.16
N PRO A 419 -27.65 -12.24 -16.20
CA PRO A 419 -27.13 -12.20 -17.55
C PRO A 419 -26.14 -11.03 -17.67
N TRP A 420 -25.03 -11.30 -18.32
CA TRP A 420 -24.07 -10.25 -18.64
C TRP A 420 -24.63 -9.37 -19.75
N HIS A 421 -25.01 -8.16 -19.43
CA HIS A 421 -25.61 -7.24 -20.40
C HIS A 421 -24.54 -6.33 -21.04
N ASP A 422 -23.73 -5.70 -20.22
CA ASP A 422 -22.60 -4.89 -20.63
C ASP A 422 -21.89 -4.39 -19.38
N ASP A 423 -21.05 -3.39 -19.57
CA ASP A 423 -20.25 -2.82 -18.49
C ASP A 423 -21.08 -2.00 -17.50
N ASP A 424 -22.33 -1.65 -17.82
CA ASP A 424 -23.23 -0.90 -16.96
C ASP A 424 -24.11 -1.79 -16.08
N SER A 425 -24.29 -3.03 -16.48
CA SER A 425 -25.08 -3.95 -15.70
C SER A 425 -24.23 -4.54 -14.58
N GLY A 426 -24.84 -4.72 -13.45
CA GLY A 426 -24.23 -5.37 -12.31
C GLY A 426 -23.93 -6.84 -12.52
N GLY A 427 -23.51 -7.23 -13.73
CA GLY A 427 -22.99 -8.53 -13.99
C GLY A 427 -21.90 -8.87 -12.98
N PHE A 428 -20.94 -9.59 -13.36
CA PHE A 428 -19.85 -9.93 -12.48
C PHE A 428 -18.88 -8.75 -12.32
N GLY A 429 -18.96 -8.00 -11.22
CA GLY A 429 -17.93 -7.04 -10.83
C GLY A 429 -18.11 -5.64 -11.35
N ASP A 430 -19.34 -5.23 -11.55
CA ASP A 430 -19.62 -3.84 -11.80
C ASP A 430 -19.44 -2.99 -10.53
N SER A 431 -19.02 -1.77 -10.70
CA SER A 431 -18.69 -0.86 -9.65
C SER A 431 -19.35 0.48 -9.89
N TYR A 432 -20.06 0.98 -8.89
CA TYR A 432 -20.73 2.27 -8.92
C TYR A 432 -20.01 3.37 -8.14
N GLY A 433 -18.72 3.20 -7.86
CA GLY A 433 -17.99 4.21 -7.13
C GLY A 433 -17.74 5.45 -7.97
N ASP A 434 -18.07 6.60 -7.44
CA ASP A 434 -17.73 7.91 -8.00
C ASP A 434 -16.31 8.32 -7.66
N TYR A 435 -15.38 7.35 -7.64
CA TYR A 435 -13.98 7.59 -7.25
C TYR A 435 -13.01 7.54 -8.42
N GLU A 436 -13.49 7.39 -9.64
CA GLU A 436 -12.64 7.54 -10.82
C GLU A 436 -11.92 8.90 -10.77
N THR A 437 -10.63 8.88 -11.01
CA THR A 437 -9.73 10.05 -10.95
C THR A 437 -9.49 10.68 -9.58
N LYS A 438 -10.12 10.20 -8.52
CA LYS A 438 -9.86 10.67 -7.16
C LYS A 438 -8.69 9.94 -6.52
N ILE A 439 -7.83 10.70 -5.85
CA ILE A 439 -6.76 10.14 -5.01
C ILE A 439 -7.35 9.88 -3.63
N ILE A 440 -7.22 8.63 -3.16
CA ILE A 440 -7.71 8.23 -1.85
C ILE A 440 -6.52 7.84 -0.99
N ALA A 441 -6.45 8.40 0.21
CA ALA A 441 -5.38 8.11 1.13
C ALA A 441 -5.44 6.66 1.62
N GLY A 442 -4.30 5.97 1.57
CA GLY A 442 -4.09 4.65 2.13
C GLY A 442 -3.06 4.65 3.23
N ASN A 443 -2.31 3.55 3.36
CA ASN A 443 -1.18 3.50 4.28
C ASN A 443 0.02 4.25 3.67
N THR A 444 0.38 5.37 4.28
CA THR A 444 1.51 6.21 3.85
C THR A 444 2.82 5.85 4.54
N PHE A 445 2.78 4.90 5.50
CA PHE A 445 3.94 4.40 6.22
C PHE A 445 4.82 5.46 6.91
N ASN A 446 4.22 6.61 7.30
CA ASN A 446 4.93 7.73 7.94
C ASN A 446 4.31 8.17 9.29
N TYR A 447 3.40 7.38 9.83
CA TYR A 447 2.67 7.72 11.07
C TYR A 447 3.53 7.90 12.31
N PRO A 448 4.74 7.28 12.44
CA PRO A 448 5.66 7.61 13.52
C PRO A 448 6.00 9.11 13.64
N SER A 449 5.96 9.84 12.51
CA SER A 449 6.13 11.30 12.51
C SER A 449 4.99 12.03 13.24
N ILE A 450 3.74 11.61 13.01
CA ILE A 450 2.53 12.23 13.59
C ILE A 450 2.48 12.01 15.11
N HIS A 451 2.71 10.76 15.55
CA HIS A 451 2.79 10.42 16.97
C HIS A 451 3.96 11.10 17.65
N GLY A 452 5.11 11.11 16.99
CA GLY A 452 6.35 11.70 17.48
C GLY A 452 6.29 13.22 17.60
N GLU A 453 5.62 13.91 16.68
CA GLU A 453 5.38 15.35 16.79
C GLU A 453 4.56 15.67 18.04
N ALA A 454 3.52 14.90 18.33
CA ALA A 454 2.71 15.06 19.52
C ALA A 454 3.51 14.77 20.81
N ALA A 455 4.40 13.78 20.81
CA ALA A 455 5.31 13.50 21.92
C ALA A 455 6.34 14.63 22.13
N LEU A 456 6.92 15.15 21.04
CA LEU A 456 7.86 16.28 21.10
C LEU A 456 7.18 17.55 21.67
N LYS A 457 5.93 17.83 21.27
CA LYS A 457 5.13 18.94 21.83
C LYS A 457 4.82 18.76 23.32
N ALA A 458 4.74 17.51 23.79
CA ALA A 458 4.64 17.20 25.22
C ALA A 458 5.98 17.28 25.97
N GLY A 459 7.09 17.61 25.30
CA GLY A 459 8.44 17.73 25.86
C GLY A 459 9.19 16.40 25.99
N ILE A 460 8.79 15.38 25.26
CA ILE A 460 9.39 14.03 25.30
C ILE A 460 10.16 13.76 24.00
N SER A 461 11.43 13.33 24.15
CA SER A 461 12.24 12.81 23.04
C SER A 461 11.71 11.45 22.60
N TYR A 462 11.89 11.12 21.33
CA TYR A 462 11.47 9.82 20.82
C TYR A 462 12.39 9.28 19.72
N VAL A 463 12.31 8.00 19.52
CA VAL A 463 12.84 7.26 18.37
C VAL A 463 11.76 6.30 17.86
N SER A 464 11.93 5.75 16.65
CA SER A 464 10.97 4.81 16.10
C SER A 464 11.62 3.61 15.43
N CYS A 465 10.84 2.53 15.30
CA CYS A 465 11.23 1.31 14.58
C CYS A 465 10.02 0.64 13.93
N GLY A 466 10.28 -0.23 12.95
CA GLY A 466 9.28 -1.16 12.43
C GLY A 466 8.95 -2.26 13.45
N SER A 467 7.76 -2.84 13.37
CA SER A 467 7.33 -3.94 14.22
C SER A 467 8.20 -5.19 14.07
N ASP A 468 8.68 -5.47 12.86
CA ASP A 468 9.57 -6.58 12.55
C ASP A 468 10.90 -6.50 13.32
N ALA A 469 11.42 -5.29 13.57
CA ALA A 469 12.62 -5.09 14.39
C ALA A 469 12.39 -5.46 15.86
N VAL A 470 11.18 -5.27 16.39
CA VAL A 470 10.79 -5.71 17.74
C VAL A 470 10.56 -7.21 17.77
N GLU A 471 9.81 -7.73 16.81
CA GLU A 471 9.45 -9.16 16.73
C GLU A 471 10.68 -10.07 16.60
N ASP A 472 11.70 -9.63 15.88
CA ASP A 472 12.96 -10.34 15.71
C ASP A 472 14.04 -9.93 16.75
N SER A 473 13.64 -9.23 17.81
CA SER A 473 14.49 -8.85 18.94
C SER A 473 15.74 -8.03 18.56
N ILE A 474 15.67 -7.26 17.47
CA ILE A 474 16.69 -6.28 17.07
C ILE A 474 16.58 -5.06 17.96
N VAL A 475 15.34 -4.64 18.27
CA VAL A 475 15.03 -3.59 19.21
C VAL A 475 14.48 -4.20 20.49
N ASP A 476 15.18 -3.98 21.62
CA ASP A 476 14.71 -4.40 22.94
C ASP A 476 13.88 -3.27 23.57
N MET A 477 12.56 -3.46 23.65
CA MET A 477 11.66 -2.47 24.26
C MET A 477 12.02 -2.15 25.73
N LYS A 478 12.68 -3.06 26.46
CA LYS A 478 12.99 -2.91 27.90
C LYS A 478 13.93 -1.77 28.23
N ILE A 479 14.66 -1.25 27.24
CA ILE A 479 15.51 -0.06 27.43
C ILE A 479 14.69 1.24 27.48
N TYR A 480 13.41 1.19 27.12
CA TYR A 480 12.51 2.33 27.11
C TYR A 480 11.49 2.22 28.26
N LYS A 481 11.13 3.35 28.86
CA LYS A 481 10.11 3.40 29.92
C LYS A 481 8.70 3.24 29.35
N SER A 482 8.47 3.76 28.16
CA SER A 482 7.17 3.70 27.50
C SER A 482 7.32 3.43 26.01
N VAL A 483 6.34 2.69 25.49
CA VAL A 483 6.22 2.33 24.06
C VAL A 483 4.88 2.79 23.54
N ASP A 484 4.86 3.31 22.31
CA ASP A 484 3.67 3.66 21.54
C ASP A 484 3.62 2.74 20.33
N LEU A 485 2.63 1.85 20.26
CA LEU A 485 2.44 0.89 19.17
C LEU A 485 1.30 1.36 18.26
N ILE A 486 1.66 1.74 17.05
CA ILE A 486 0.75 2.18 16.00
C ILE A 486 0.22 0.94 15.27
N LEU A 487 -1.09 0.74 15.29
CA LEU A 487 -1.73 -0.38 14.59
C LEU A 487 -2.72 0.05 13.49
N GLY A 488 -3.09 1.33 13.43
CA GLY A 488 -3.91 1.87 12.35
C GLY A 488 -5.10 0.99 11.99
N LYS A 489 -5.14 0.53 10.74
CA LYS A 489 -6.08 -0.48 10.23
C LYS A 489 -5.45 -1.87 10.11
N GLN A 490 -4.46 -2.20 10.94
CA GLN A 490 -3.87 -3.55 10.97
C GLN A 490 -4.95 -4.57 11.34
N ARG A 491 -5.07 -5.62 10.52
CA ARG A 491 -6.08 -6.67 10.68
C ARG A 491 -5.66 -7.91 9.90
N GLN A 492 -5.87 -9.08 10.46
CA GLN A 492 -5.64 -10.34 9.75
C GLN A 492 -6.46 -10.35 8.46
N THR A 493 -5.77 -10.53 7.34
CA THR A 493 -6.35 -10.48 5.99
C THR A 493 -5.84 -11.66 5.18
N LYS A 494 -6.75 -12.36 4.49
CA LYS A 494 -6.38 -13.37 3.50
C LYS A 494 -5.83 -12.69 2.25
N MET A 495 -4.83 -13.30 1.64
CA MET A 495 -4.29 -12.88 0.37
C MET A 495 -4.88 -13.75 -0.74
N GLY A 496 -5.78 -13.19 -1.55
CA GLY A 496 -6.40 -13.90 -2.67
C GLY A 496 -7.13 -15.17 -2.22
N ASN A 497 -6.97 -16.25 -2.95
CA ASN A 497 -7.70 -17.50 -2.74
C ASN A 497 -6.84 -18.62 -2.09
N GLY A 498 -5.90 -18.28 -1.24
CA GLY A 498 -5.14 -19.25 -0.46
C GLY A 498 -3.81 -19.67 -1.05
N GLY A 499 -3.02 -18.71 -1.56
CA GLY A 499 -1.65 -18.94 -2.00
C GLY A 499 -0.65 -19.14 -0.83
N TYR A 500 0.63 -18.94 -1.07
CA TYR A 500 1.71 -19.14 -0.10
C TYR A 500 1.63 -18.23 1.14
N TYR A 501 0.94 -17.10 1.01
CA TYR A 501 0.70 -16.16 2.12
C TYR A 501 -0.80 -16.01 2.36
N PRO A 502 -1.47 -17.05 2.85
CA PRO A 502 -2.93 -17.04 2.99
C PRO A 502 -3.43 -16.01 4.00
N ILE A 503 -2.60 -15.67 4.99
CA ILE A 503 -2.95 -14.76 6.09
C ILE A 503 -1.78 -13.84 6.38
N SER A 504 -2.05 -12.53 6.45
CA SER A 504 -1.08 -11.48 6.76
C SER A 504 -1.70 -10.43 7.68
N PHE A 505 -0.87 -9.56 8.23
CA PHE A 505 -1.27 -8.34 8.94
C PHE A 505 -2.03 -8.53 10.25
N LYS A 506 -1.80 -9.64 10.97
CA LYS A 506 -2.33 -9.80 12.32
C LYS A 506 -1.94 -8.60 13.20
N THR A 507 -2.88 -8.04 13.96
CA THR A 507 -2.64 -6.89 14.85
C THR A 507 -1.55 -7.17 15.88
N PHE A 508 -1.65 -8.31 16.53
CA PHE A 508 -0.67 -8.77 17.50
C PHE A 508 -0.20 -10.19 17.13
N THR A 509 0.88 -10.27 16.39
CA THR A 509 1.49 -11.57 16.06
C THR A 509 1.94 -12.28 17.34
N PRO A 510 2.07 -13.61 17.39
CA PRO A 510 2.57 -14.32 18.57
C PRO A 510 3.92 -13.79 19.06
N ARG A 511 4.79 -13.33 18.14
CA ARG A 511 6.08 -12.72 18.50
C ARG A 511 5.90 -11.35 19.15
N MET A 512 5.03 -10.50 18.61
CA MET A 512 4.70 -9.19 19.19
C MET A 512 4.04 -9.36 20.57
N GLN A 513 3.09 -10.29 20.72
CA GLN A 513 2.49 -10.61 22.03
C GLN A 513 3.55 -11.01 23.07
N SER A 514 4.48 -11.89 22.68
CA SER A 514 5.58 -12.32 23.55
C SER A 514 6.51 -11.16 23.95
N ALA A 515 6.82 -10.27 22.98
CA ALA A 515 7.65 -9.09 23.22
C ALA A 515 6.95 -8.11 24.19
N ILE A 516 5.66 -7.81 23.96
CA ILE A 516 4.85 -6.93 24.82
C ILE A 516 4.72 -7.52 26.25
N LYS A 517 4.42 -8.81 26.36
CA LYS A 517 4.32 -9.50 27.67
C LYS A 517 5.64 -9.38 28.45
N ASN A 518 6.75 -9.73 27.83
CA ASN A 518 8.07 -9.58 28.44
C ASN A 518 8.38 -8.13 28.85
N TYR A 519 8.01 -7.17 28.03
CA TYR A 519 8.20 -5.75 28.31
C TYR A 519 7.38 -5.25 29.50
N THR A 520 6.09 -5.57 29.55
CA THR A 520 5.17 -5.13 30.60
C THR A 520 5.46 -5.83 31.94
N GLU A 521 5.82 -7.11 31.93
CA GLU A 521 6.29 -7.84 33.12
C GLU A 521 7.53 -7.20 33.75
N ASN A 522 8.33 -6.47 32.96
CA ASN A 522 9.47 -5.68 33.45
C ASN A 522 9.12 -4.21 33.79
N GLY A 523 7.83 -3.88 33.87
CA GLY A 523 7.32 -2.58 34.28
C GLY A 523 7.28 -1.51 33.18
N GLY A 524 7.36 -1.91 31.92
CA GLY A 524 7.25 -1.02 30.75
C GLY A 524 5.79 -0.61 30.48
N ASN A 525 5.54 0.68 30.20
CA ASN A 525 4.21 1.18 29.88
C ASN A 525 3.96 1.10 28.38
N ILE A 526 2.72 0.81 27.99
CA ILE A 526 2.38 0.70 26.57
C ILE A 526 1.11 1.45 26.20
N PHE A 527 1.18 2.23 25.11
CA PHE A 527 0.07 2.81 24.42
C PHE A 527 -0.16 2.06 23.11
N VAL A 528 -1.39 1.63 22.83
CA VAL A 528 -1.78 1.01 21.56
C VAL A 528 -2.99 1.72 20.96
N SER A 529 -2.99 1.93 19.65
CA SER A 529 -4.11 2.54 18.94
C SER A 529 -4.35 1.87 17.58
N GLY A 530 -5.62 1.60 17.28
CA GLY A 530 -6.00 1.00 15.98
C GLY A 530 -7.46 0.61 15.91
N SER A 531 -8.00 0.49 14.70
CA SER A 531 -9.41 0.17 14.45
C SER A 531 -9.78 -1.25 14.87
N PHE A 532 -8.85 -2.21 14.75
CA PHE A 532 -9.14 -3.64 14.91
C PHE A 532 -8.35 -4.30 16.04
N ILE A 533 -7.97 -3.52 17.05
CA ILE A 533 -7.13 -4.02 18.15
C ILE A 533 -7.83 -5.08 19.01
N ALA A 534 -9.15 -5.11 18.98
CA ALA A 534 -9.96 -6.10 19.71
C ALA A 534 -10.70 -7.04 18.75
N SER A 535 -11.38 -6.51 17.73
CA SER A 535 -12.14 -7.36 16.80
C SER A 535 -11.27 -8.37 16.06
N ASP A 536 -10.03 -8.05 15.75
CA ASP A 536 -9.09 -8.99 15.13
C ASP A 536 -8.73 -10.18 16.05
N LEU A 537 -8.90 -10.03 17.36
CA LEU A 537 -8.63 -11.06 18.37
C LEU A 537 -9.89 -11.84 18.80
N TRP A 538 -11.09 -11.30 18.62
CA TRP A 538 -12.36 -11.92 19.04
C TRP A 538 -13.31 -12.26 17.91
N CYS A 539 -13.38 -11.43 16.90
CA CYS A 539 -14.41 -11.49 15.85
C CYS A 539 -13.85 -11.12 14.48
N ASN A 540 -12.85 -11.86 14.03
CA ASN A 540 -12.40 -11.71 12.65
C ASN A 540 -13.28 -12.60 11.74
N PRO A 541 -13.98 -12.06 10.71
CA PRO A 541 -14.87 -12.86 9.86
C PRO A 541 -14.13 -13.89 8.99
N ILE A 542 -12.82 -13.77 8.90
CA ILE A 542 -11.98 -14.56 8.01
C ILE A 542 -11.24 -15.68 8.76
N ILE A 543 -10.92 -15.46 10.03
CA ILE A 543 -10.03 -16.32 10.83
C ILE A 543 -10.63 -16.50 12.20
N GLU A 544 -10.69 -17.73 12.67
CA GLU A 544 -11.10 -18.02 14.03
C GLU A 544 -10.09 -17.43 15.02
N SER A 545 -10.60 -16.73 16.03
CA SER A 545 -9.79 -16.22 17.14
C SER A 545 -9.35 -17.36 18.05
N THR A 546 -8.16 -17.23 18.63
CA THR A 546 -7.65 -18.19 19.62
C THR A 546 -7.90 -17.73 21.06
N ALA A 547 -7.94 -18.65 22.00
CA ALA A 547 -8.06 -18.31 23.42
C ALA A 547 -6.86 -17.46 23.89
N GLU A 548 -5.67 -17.78 23.41
CA GLU A 548 -4.42 -17.08 23.74
C GLU A 548 -4.45 -15.61 23.29
N ASP A 549 -5.04 -15.32 22.14
CA ASP A 549 -5.20 -13.94 21.65
C ASP A 549 -6.09 -13.12 22.59
N CYS A 550 -7.21 -13.70 23.02
CA CYS A 550 -8.13 -13.06 23.96
C CYS A 550 -7.49 -12.88 25.35
N GLU A 551 -6.79 -13.90 25.84
CA GLU A 551 -6.07 -13.86 27.12
C GLU A 551 -4.97 -12.80 27.11
N PHE A 552 -4.24 -12.64 26.00
CA PHE A 552 -3.25 -11.59 25.87
C PHE A 552 -3.88 -10.20 26.05
N ALA A 553 -4.97 -9.91 25.32
CA ALA A 553 -5.62 -8.62 25.44
C ALA A 553 -6.20 -8.36 26.84
N GLN A 554 -6.78 -9.39 27.50
CA GLN A 554 -7.38 -9.26 28.81
C GLN A 554 -6.35 -9.15 29.94
N ASN A 555 -5.28 -9.96 29.89
CA ASN A 555 -4.35 -10.10 31.00
C ASN A 555 -3.09 -9.23 30.88
N VAL A 556 -2.80 -8.72 29.68
CA VAL A 556 -1.60 -7.90 29.41
C VAL A 556 -1.97 -6.46 29.02
N LEU A 557 -2.99 -6.28 28.19
CA LEU A 557 -3.46 -4.96 27.78
C LEU A 557 -4.68 -4.46 28.56
N HIS A 558 -5.36 -5.35 29.31
CA HIS A 558 -6.45 -5.10 30.26
C HIS A 558 -7.74 -4.54 29.63
N TYR A 559 -7.99 -4.93 28.37
CA TYR A 559 -9.27 -4.66 27.72
C TYR A 559 -9.87 -5.94 27.12
N LYS A 560 -11.16 -5.88 26.81
CA LYS A 560 -11.90 -6.91 26.06
C LYS A 560 -12.74 -6.27 24.98
N TRP A 561 -13.01 -7.02 23.93
CA TRP A 561 -13.87 -6.62 22.86
C TRP A 561 -15.33 -6.50 23.30
N ARG A 562 -16.01 -5.47 22.85
CA ARG A 562 -17.45 -5.26 23.03
C ARG A 562 -18.21 -5.48 21.72
N ASN A 563 -17.83 -4.75 20.68
CA ASN A 563 -18.39 -4.84 19.35
C ASN A 563 -17.46 -4.18 18.33
N SER A 564 -17.57 -4.62 17.08
CA SER A 564 -16.98 -3.95 15.93
C SER A 564 -17.88 -2.81 15.45
N ARG A 565 -17.37 -1.89 14.62
CA ARG A 565 -18.11 -0.75 14.07
C ARG A 565 -18.82 0.03 15.18
N ALA A 566 -18.09 0.31 16.24
CA ALA A 566 -18.65 0.91 17.45
C ALA A 566 -19.21 2.32 17.25
N ALA A 567 -18.76 3.04 16.22
CA ALA A 567 -19.25 4.37 15.89
C ALA A 567 -19.15 4.66 14.38
N ARG A 568 -20.00 5.56 13.88
CA ARG A 568 -20.03 6.01 12.48
C ARG A 568 -19.70 7.48 12.32
N THR A 569 -19.84 8.29 13.38
CA THR A 569 -19.69 9.75 13.32
C THR A 569 -18.24 10.21 13.48
N GLY A 570 -17.33 9.35 13.93
CA GLY A 570 -15.95 9.70 14.22
C GLY A 570 -15.73 10.53 15.49
N ASN A 571 -16.79 10.83 16.27
CA ASN A 571 -16.71 11.71 17.43
C ASN A 571 -16.53 10.94 18.74
N VAL A 572 -15.56 11.37 19.54
CA VAL A 572 -15.16 10.73 20.81
C VAL A 572 -14.94 11.79 21.89
N ASN A 573 -15.45 11.53 23.09
CA ASN A 573 -15.22 12.40 24.26
C ASN A 573 -14.40 11.69 25.32
N GLY A 574 -13.43 12.40 25.88
CA GLY A 574 -12.72 11.99 27.08
C GLY A 574 -13.66 12.01 28.30
N VAL A 575 -13.47 11.07 29.22
CA VAL A 575 -14.29 10.95 30.42
C VAL A 575 -13.42 10.75 31.66
N ALA A 576 -13.93 11.16 32.81
CA ALA A 576 -13.34 10.85 34.09
C ALA A 576 -13.57 9.38 34.45
N SER A 577 -12.55 8.70 34.93
CA SER A 577 -12.64 7.33 35.42
C SER A 577 -11.89 7.17 36.74
N THR A 578 -12.01 6.01 37.37
CA THR A 578 -11.26 5.67 38.59
C THR A 578 -9.74 5.63 38.39
N ILE A 579 -9.32 5.44 37.12
CA ILE A 579 -7.90 5.33 36.74
C ILE A 579 -7.28 6.72 36.49
N GLY A 580 -8.09 7.69 36.08
CA GLY A 580 -7.62 9.04 35.74
C GLY A 580 -8.67 9.79 34.94
N THR A 581 -8.39 11.07 34.69
CA THR A 581 -9.25 11.93 33.90
C THR A 581 -8.58 12.24 32.57
N PHE A 582 -9.22 11.85 31.47
CA PHE A 582 -8.83 12.24 30.12
C PHE A 582 -9.89 13.19 29.59
N ASN A 583 -9.47 14.40 29.27
CA ASN A 583 -10.37 15.49 28.86
C ASN A 583 -10.20 15.80 27.38
N GLY A 584 -11.26 16.21 26.75
CA GLY A 584 -11.26 16.72 25.37
C GLY A 584 -12.31 16.05 24.50
N ASN A 585 -12.58 16.72 23.39
CA ASN A 585 -13.41 16.21 22.31
C ASN A 585 -12.51 15.93 21.11
N TYR A 586 -12.67 14.79 20.52
CA TYR A 586 -11.83 14.30 19.44
C TYR A 586 -12.71 13.88 18.27
N THR A 587 -12.22 14.12 17.05
CA THR A 587 -12.88 13.63 15.85
C THR A 587 -11.82 12.95 14.98
N TYR A 588 -11.98 11.66 14.74
CA TYR A 588 -11.13 10.93 13.82
C TYR A 588 -11.73 10.90 12.41
N ASN A 589 -10.89 10.66 11.41
CA ASN A 589 -11.31 10.63 10.01
C ASN A 589 -12.25 9.44 9.71
N ASN A 590 -13.47 9.73 9.30
CA ASN A 590 -14.48 8.74 8.93
C ASN A 590 -15.01 8.93 7.49
N THR A 591 -14.31 9.74 6.68
CA THR A 591 -14.68 10.01 5.29
C THR A 591 -13.49 9.86 4.37
N LEU A 592 -13.72 9.33 3.16
CA LEU A 592 -12.69 9.18 2.14
C LEU A 592 -12.16 10.54 1.70
N ASN A 593 -10.84 10.70 1.69
CA ASN A 593 -10.13 11.90 1.23
C ASN A 593 -8.69 11.55 0.82
N ASP A 594 -7.93 12.54 0.41
CA ASP A 594 -6.54 12.42 -0.05
C ASP A 594 -5.47 12.56 1.05
N SER A 595 -5.89 12.87 2.27
CA SER A 595 -4.97 13.28 3.33
C SER A 595 -4.73 12.19 4.38
N CYS A 596 -5.77 11.42 4.73
CA CYS A 596 -5.70 10.37 5.74
C CYS A 596 -6.69 9.26 5.42
N TYR A 597 -6.31 8.03 5.67
CA TYR A 597 -7.19 6.88 5.47
C TYR A 597 -8.44 6.96 6.36
N VAL A 598 -9.52 6.33 5.91
CA VAL A 598 -10.81 6.31 6.61
C VAL A 598 -10.83 5.26 7.71
N VAL A 599 -11.52 5.57 8.82
CA VAL A 599 -11.80 4.65 9.92
C VAL A 599 -13.30 4.32 9.87
N GLU A 600 -13.65 3.31 9.10
CA GLU A 600 -15.03 2.84 8.91
C GLU A 600 -15.52 1.95 10.06
N SER A 601 -14.61 1.19 10.68
CA SER A 601 -14.94 0.16 11.66
C SER A 601 -14.08 0.26 12.93
N PRO A 602 -14.26 1.29 13.77
CA PRO A 602 -13.56 1.38 15.04
C PRO A 602 -14.09 0.33 16.03
N ASP A 603 -13.22 -0.16 16.92
CA ASP A 603 -13.59 -1.11 17.96
C ASP A 603 -14.21 -0.44 19.19
N GLY A 604 -15.28 -1.04 19.71
CA GLY A 604 -15.74 -0.84 21.07
C GLY A 604 -15.00 -1.77 22.01
N ILE A 605 -14.29 -1.19 23.00
CA ILE A 605 -13.51 -1.95 23.99
C ILE A 605 -13.93 -1.61 25.41
N GLU A 606 -13.95 -2.60 26.27
CA GLU A 606 -14.32 -2.43 27.68
C GLU A 606 -13.19 -2.84 28.62
N PRO A 607 -13.14 -2.31 29.86
CA PRO A 607 -12.24 -2.78 30.88
C PRO A 607 -12.34 -4.30 31.08
N ALA A 608 -11.20 -5.00 31.17
CA ALA A 608 -11.17 -6.43 31.41
C ALA A 608 -11.27 -6.79 32.90
N ASP A 609 -10.84 -5.90 33.77
CA ASP A 609 -10.80 -6.07 35.22
C ASP A 609 -11.15 -4.78 36.00
N ASN A 610 -11.17 -4.84 37.34
CA ASN A 610 -11.55 -3.72 38.18
C ASN A 610 -10.47 -2.61 38.29
N ASP A 611 -9.23 -2.90 37.90
CA ASP A 611 -8.11 -1.99 37.90
C ASP A 611 -7.95 -1.29 36.54
N ALA A 612 -8.83 -1.61 35.59
CA ALA A 612 -8.99 -0.92 34.32
C ALA A 612 -10.19 0.02 34.32
N GLY A 613 -10.16 1.05 33.49
CA GLY A 613 -11.27 2.02 33.37
C GLY A 613 -11.44 2.56 31.97
N THR A 614 -12.70 2.79 31.59
CA THR A 614 -13.02 3.53 30.38
C THR A 614 -12.56 4.99 30.55
N ILE A 615 -11.77 5.49 29.59
CA ILE A 615 -11.23 6.84 29.58
C ILE A 615 -11.79 7.70 28.45
N MET A 616 -12.40 7.11 27.46
CA MET A 616 -13.08 7.80 26.35
C MET A 616 -14.32 7.03 25.89
N ARG A 617 -15.31 7.77 25.34
CA ARG A 617 -16.55 7.22 24.82
C ARG A 617 -16.91 7.78 23.46
N TYR A 618 -17.46 6.94 22.60
CA TYR A 618 -18.10 7.37 21.35
C TYR A 618 -19.36 8.18 21.69
N THR A 619 -19.49 9.36 21.07
CA THR A 619 -20.55 10.32 21.45
C THR A 619 -21.94 9.88 21.01
N GLU A 620 -22.04 9.13 19.92
CA GLU A 620 -23.34 8.74 19.33
C GLU A 620 -24.11 7.69 20.13
N ASN A 621 -23.42 6.85 20.90
CA ASN A 621 -24.04 5.69 21.58
C ASN A 621 -23.47 5.42 22.98
N ASN A 622 -22.51 6.23 23.42
CA ASN A 622 -21.86 6.12 24.73
C ASN A 622 -21.07 4.81 24.95
N LEU A 623 -20.75 4.06 23.88
CA LEU A 623 -19.86 2.90 23.98
C LEU A 623 -18.44 3.32 24.34
N SER A 624 -17.70 2.45 25.05
CA SER A 624 -16.33 2.71 25.42
C SER A 624 -15.42 2.66 24.19
N ALA A 625 -14.70 3.76 23.94
CA ALA A 625 -13.76 3.95 22.83
C ALA A 625 -12.30 3.74 23.23
N ALA A 626 -12.01 3.86 24.52
CA ALA A 626 -10.66 3.70 25.05
C ALA A 626 -10.66 3.22 26.50
N VAL A 627 -9.66 2.42 26.83
CA VAL A 627 -9.44 1.84 28.14
C VAL A 627 -8.02 2.17 28.63
N ALA A 628 -7.89 2.49 29.91
CA ALA A 628 -6.60 2.56 30.58
C ALA A 628 -6.57 1.62 31.77
N TRP A 629 -5.36 1.14 32.11
CA TRP A 629 -5.11 0.30 33.27
C TRP A 629 -3.85 0.76 34.03
N GLN A 630 -3.87 0.56 35.34
CA GLN A 630 -2.75 0.94 36.19
C GLN A 630 -2.47 -0.14 37.25
N GLY A 631 -1.28 -0.67 37.21
CA GLY A 631 -0.77 -1.64 38.21
C GLY A 631 0.75 -1.57 38.29
N LYS A 632 1.42 -2.69 38.06
CA LYS A 632 2.88 -2.80 37.98
C LYS A 632 3.44 -1.96 36.82
N TYR A 633 2.68 -1.84 35.75
CA TYR A 633 2.90 -1.01 34.57
C TYR A 633 1.61 -0.23 34.29
N ARG A 634 1.56 0.48 33.15
CA ARG A 634 0.36 1.15 32.69
C ARG A 634 0.09 0.85 31.23
N THR A 635 -1.20 0.71 30.91
CA THR A 635 -1.64 0.59 29.52
C THR A 635 -2.64 1.67 29.17
N VAL A 636 -2.62 2.12 27.92
CA VAL A 636 -3.68 2.90 27.27
C VAL A 636 -3.98 2.24 25.94
N ALA A 637 -5.24 1.92 25.67
CA ALA A 637 -5.70 1.32 24.43
C ALA A 637 -6.81 2.20 23.82
N LEU A 638 -6.67 2.58 22.56
CA LEU A 638 -7.71 3.27 21.77
C LEU A 638 -8.28 2.31 20.74
N GLY A 639 -9.59 2.12 20.71
CA GLY A 639 -10.31 1.34 19.69
C GLY A 639 -10.41 2.05 18.32
N PHE A 640 -9.65 3.13 18.13
CA PHE A 640 -9.49 3.86 16.87
C PHE A 640 -8.05 4.38 16.75
N PRO A 641 -7.55 4.61 15.52
CA PRO A 641 -6.18 5.07 15.32
C PRO A 641 -5.97 6.53 15.77
N PHE A 642 -4.94 6.77 16.56
CA PHE A 642 -4.58 8.10 17.07
C PHE A 642 -4.24 9.09 15.96
N GLU A 643 -3.49 8.67 14.96
CA GLU A 643 -3.03 9.49 13.83
C GLU A 643 -4.17 10.04 12.97
N THR A 644 -5.35 9.41 13.03
CA THR A 644 -6.53 9.83 12.27
C THR A 644 -7.34 10.95 12.95
N ILE A 645 -6.98 11.36 14.16
CA ILE A 645 -7.61 12.51 14.81
C ILE A 645 -7.33 13.76 13.97
N ASN A 646 -8.38 14.39 13.45
CA ASN A 646 -8.27 15.47 12.46
C ASN A 646 -7.59 16.75 12.96
N ASN A 647 -7.70 17.05 14.27
CA ASN A 647 -7.18 18.26 14.87
C ASN A 647 -5.84 18.02 15.55
N THR A 648 -4.78 18.67 15.07
CA THR A 648 -3.40 18.53 15.59
C THR A 648 -3.28 18.94 17.06
N GLU A 649 -3.98 19.99 17.51
CA GLU A 649 -3.93 20.41 18.91
C GLU A 649 -4.61 19.38 19.83
N ALA A 650 -5.72 18.80 19.37
CA ALA A 650 -6.38 17.71 20.08
C ALA A 650 -5.47 16.46 20.18
N ARG A 651 -4.77 16.09 19.10
CA ARG A 651 -3.75 15.01 19.14
C ARG A 651 -2.65 15.32 20.16
N ASN A 652 -2.08 16.51 20.13
CA ASN A 652 -1.02 16.92 21.04
C ASN A 652 -1.48 16.88 22.50
N ASN A 653 -2.72 17.31 22.76
CA ASN A 653 -3.31 17.28 24.09
C ASN A 653 -3.53 15.83 24.58
N LEU A 654 -4.06 14.96 23.73
CA LEU A 654 -4.24 13.54 24.08
C LEU A 654 -2.92 12.85 24.37
N MET A 655 -1.91 13.01 23.50
CA MET A 655 -0.58 12.44 23.73
C MET A 655 0.03 12.93 25.05
N LYS A 656 -0.09 14.23 25.35
CA LYS A 656 0.37 14.79 26.62
C LYS A 656 -0.33 14.14 27.83
N GLN A 657 -1.63 13.89 27.78
CA GLN A 657 -2.38 13.22 28.84
C GLN A 657 -1.93 11.75 29.02
N ILE A 658 -1.69 11.03 27.91
CA ILE A 658 -1.16 9.66 27.92
C ILE A 658 0.23 9.63 28.57
N LEU A 659 1.14 10.52 28.15
CA LEU A 659 2.50 10.59 28.67
C LEU A 659 2.54 11.02 30.14
N ASN A 660 1.62 11.89 30.57
CA ASN A 660 1.43 12.23 32.00
C ASN A 660 0.96 11.01 32.78
N PHE A 661 0.00 10.27 32.28
CA PHE A 661 -0.46 9.01 32.88
C PHE A 661 0.68 8.00 33.01
N PHE A 662 1.59 7.91 32.04
CA PHE A 662 2.80 7.08 32.09
C PHE A 662 3.92 7.64 32.98
N LYS A 663 3.72 8.82 33.58
CA LYS A 663 4.73 9.53 34.39
C LYS A 663 6.03 9.82 33.63
N MET A 664 5.91 10.17 32.35
CA MET A 664 7.03 10.61 31.53
C MET A 664 7.23 12.12 31.58
N THR A 665 6.19 12.89 31.80
CA THR A 665 6.25 14.35 31.98
C THR A 665 6.45 14.70 33.45
N LYS A 666 7.09 15.85 33.73
CA LYS A 666 7.30 16.38 35.11
C LYS A 666 6.05 17.07 35.60
#